data_c604b4b00dcc4f8f611f7f33c0fbdc4b
#
_entry.id   c604b4b00dcc4f8f611f7f33c0fbdc4b
#
_cell.length_a   1.000
_cell.length_b   1.000
_cell.length_c   1.000
_cell.angle_alpha   90.00
_cell.angle_beta   90.00
_cell.angle_gamma   90.00
#
_symmetry.space_group_name_H-M   'P 1'
#
loop_
_entity.id
_entity.type
_entity.pdbx_description
1 polymer ?
#
loop_
_entity_poly.entity_id
_entity_poly.type
_entity_poly.pdbx_seq_one_letter_code
_entity_poly.pdbx_strand_id
1 'polypeptide(L)'
;MGWTSNGSPAGSVGKGAAIQGIQVMLVEKGCSAPGDTANHFIGATDVLSGSSYGLNGNSLGTVQGKTILMGSESGSEPLTSLSISFDNQETSGSIGYSGCYEFSGWSGVVSDGAALNSKNDGRTLKAVRLTLTGDLTNAYDVWYRCFDSKKGWLGWACNGADAGATIPGSFLKAVEVRIISKGSGAPGVTDGAFVSDTSADCAHVVYQAHSASRGWFPSVLDGQDAGTTGKSLSLQALNVVLAGVDDDSLVEARAHVANIGWQEWRSAGYVGTVGQGLAIQALELRINGPLANQYDIYYRVHSAGYGWLGWAKNGDSAGTTGLNIQIEAVQIKLVAKGGNPGSSSAPAFISAPALTLQAHVATLGWMNPVGNGGVAGTTGRSLAIEALKLNVSSSVSGGIEYSAHVQDVGWQGWTSNGNVAGTVGCAKRIEALKIKLTGDLSNYFDVWYRAYCQDFGWLDWTSNGQPAGTSRIGCRVESVQVKIVPKGAGAPGSTARPFTDQPLLPADMMTMLNRANRYSSSTSWLIMVDRQACRLGVFRGQRGSWSYAQYWTCSTGAPSTPTPTGEYTVTGKGYSFGHGYTCYYYTQFYGDYLFHSIPYYQGTFNPMDSRMGMHVSQGCVRLPIDRAKWIWDNVPLATKVVIY
;
A
#
# COMPACT_ATOMS: atom_id res chain seq x y z
N MET A 1 -52.03 3.45 51.40
CA MET A 1 -52.85 3.39 50.17
C MET A 1 -54.31 3.59 50.54
N GLY A 2 -55.11 4.16 49.65
CA GLY A 2 -56.53 4.44 49.87
C GLY A 2 -57.40 3.19 49.89
N TRP A 3 -58.66 3.32 50.22
CA TRP A 3 -59.66 2.27 50.23
C TRP A 3 -60.16 1.95 48.84
N THR A 4 -60.38 0.67 48.53
CA THR A 4 -61.04 0.17 47.33
C THR A 4 -62.20 -0.75 47.72
N SER A 5 -63.10 -1.04 46.81
CA SER A 5 -64.34 -1.83 47.12
C SER A 5 -64.65 -2.82 46.00
N ASN A 6 -65.44 -3.86 46.38
CA ASN A 6 -66.15 -4.74 45.47
C ASN A 6 -65.23 -5.44 44.39
N GLY A 7 -64.10 -5.97 44.83
CA GLY A 7 -63.18 -6.72 43.98
C GLY A 7 -62.17 -5.87 43.18
N SER A 8 -62.18 -4.55 43.36
CA SER A 8 -61.15 -3.69 42.77
C SER A 8 -59.80 -3.96 43.45
N PRO A 9 -58.72 -3.94 42.74
CA PRO A 9 -57.38 -4.23 43.28
C PRO A 9 -56.94 -3.21 44.35
N ALA A 10 -56.24 -3.69 45.39
CA ALA A 10 -55.59 -2.89 46.40
C ALA A 10 -54.14 -3.32 46.54
N GLY A 11 -53.21 -2.37 46.64
CA GLY A 11 -51.82 -2.67 46.79
C GLY A 11 -50.94 -2.12 45.68
N SER A 12 -49.81 -2.79 45.37
CA SER A 12 -48.91 -2.42 44.29
C SER A 12 -48.43 -3.66 43.54
N VAL A 13 -48.27 -3.54 42.20
CA VAL A 13 -47.71 -4.55 41.33
C VAL A 13 -46.44 -3.98 40.66
N GLY A 14 -45.42 -4.78 40.52
CA GLY A 14 -44.18 -4.40 39.83
C GLY A 14 -43.27 -3.41 40.58
N LYS A 15 -43.55 -3.14 41.85
CA LYS A 15 -42.79 -2.18 42.69
C LYS A 15 -41.73 -2.86 43.59
N GLY A 16 -41.68 -4.19 43.64
CA GLY A 16 -40.80 -4.91 44.56
C GLY A 16 -41.10 -4.66 46.04
N ALA A 17 -42.24 -4.05 46.38
CA ALA A 17 -42.64 -3.72 47.74
C ALA A 17 -43.58 -4.78 48.28
N ALA A 18 -43.24 -5.32 49.46
CA ALA A 18 -44.12 -6.27 50.15
C ALA A 18 -45.30 -5.54 50.79
N ILE A 19 -46.49 -6.17 50.77
CA ILE A 19 -47.63 -5.68 51.50
C ILE A 19 -47.34 -5.86 53.02
N GLN A 20 -47.32 -4.77 53.76
CA GLN A 20 -47.05 -4.77 55.20
C GLN A 20 -48.30 -4.85 56.05
N GLY A 21 -49.47 -4.62 55.48
CA GLY A 21 -50.75 -4.71 56.15
C GLY A 21 -51.92 -4.51 55.22
N ILE A 22 -53.03 -5.15 55.47
CA ILE A 22 -54.29 -5.00 54.76
C ILE A 22 -55.38 -4.72 55.81
N GLN A 23 -56.18 -3.73 55.52
CA GLN A 23 -57.43 -3.46 56.30
C GLN A 23 -58.61 -3.85 55.38
N VAL A 24 -59.57 -4.58 55.95
CA VAL A 24 -60.82 -4.94 55.30
C VAL A 24 -61.95 -4.57 56.19
N MET A 25 -62.96 -3.84 55.69
CA MET A 25 -64.10 -3.43 56.46
C MET A 25 -65.39 -3.68 55.64
N LEU A 26 -66.39 -4.27 56.25
CA LEU A 26 -67.71 -4.35 55.69
C LEU A 26 -68.46 -3.11 56.02
N VAL A 27 -68.97 -2.44 55.03
CA VAL A 27 -69.83 -1.26 55.18
C VAL A 27 -71.18 -1.56 54.57
N GLU A 28 -72.26 -0.96 55.10
CA GLU A 28 -73.60 -1.10 54.56
C GLU A 28 -73.66 -0.59 53.14
N LYS A 29 -74.43 -1.26 52.30
CA LYS A 29 -74.48 -0.96 50.85
C LYS A 29 -75.02 0.50 50.67
N GLY A 30 -74.20 1.31 49.98
CA GLY A 30 -74.48 2.72 49.71
C GLY A 30 -73.81 3.73 50.68
N CYS A 31 -73.11 3.22 51.71
CA CYS A 31 -72.32 4.12 52.60
C CYS A 31 -71.00 4.49 51.89
N SER A 32 -70.49 5.69 52.27
CA SER A 32 -69.19 6.16 51.79
C SER A 32 -68.03 5.26 52.27
N ALA A 33 -66.94 5.24 51.55
CA ALA A 33 -65.70 4.56 51.94
C ALA A 33 -65.26 5.06 53.34
N PRO A 34 -64.61 4.15 54.15
CA PRO A 34 -64.14 4.49 55.49
C PRO A 34 -62.98 5.53 55.55
N GLY A 35 -62.53 5.96 54.44
CA GLY A 35 -61.47 6.95 54.33
C GLY A 35 -61.12 7.29 52.86
N ASP A 36 -59.93 7.85 52.61
CA ASP A 36 -59.50 8.24 51.29
C ASP A 36 -59.46 7.04 50.33
N THR A 37 -60.05 7.21 49.16
CA THR A 37 -60.04 6.21 48.06
C THR A 37 -59.02 6.50 46.99
N ALA A 38 -58.23 7.59 47.11
CA ALA A 38 -57.17 7.88 46.18
C ALA A 38 -55.99 6.93 46.42
N ASN A 39 -55.27 6.58 45.33
CA ASN A 39 -54.10 5.73 45.36
C ASN A 39 -54.30 4.36 46.05
N HIS A 40 -55.47 3.74 45.91
CA HIS A 40 -55.80 2.45 46.50
C HIS A 40 -55.02 1.31 45.83
N PHE A 41 -54.58 1.52 44.60
CA PHE A 41 -53.73 0.61 43.85
C PHE A 41 -52.64 1.43 43.12
N ILE A 42 -51.41 0.94 43.22
CA ILE A 42 -50.30 1.49 42.45
C ILE A 42 -49.83 0.37 41.50
N GLY A 43 -50.27 0.45 40.26
CA GLY A 43 -49.81 -0.43 39.19
C GLY A 43 -48.30 -0.33 38.95
N ALA A 44 -47.75 -1.27 38.23
CA ALA A 44 -46.43 -1.10 37.63
C ALA A 44 -46.44 0.23 36.86
N THR A 45 -45.48 1.08 37.08
CA THR A 45 -45.37 2.33 36.33
C THR A 45 -45.15 2.00 34.88
N ASP A 46 -45.94 2.63 34.00
CA ASP A 46 -45.71 2.65 32.58
C ASP A 46 -44.25 3.02 32.31
N VAL A 47 -43.47 2.11 31.76
CA VAL A 47 -42.04 2.29 31.52
C VAL A 47 -41.72 2.11 30.06
N LEU A 48 -41.32 3.20 29.42
CA LEU A 48 -40.60 3.11 28.15
C LEU A 48 -39.16 2.65 28.41
N SER A 49 -38.68 1.73 27.63
CA SER A 49 -37.27 1.36 27.54
C SER A 49 -36.79 1.57 26.11
N GLY A 50 -35.63 2.18 25.95
CA GLY A 50 -35.06 2.45 24.64
C GLY A 50 -33.55 2.21 24.61
N SER A 51 -33.06 1.61 23.55
CA SER A 51 -31.62 1.49 23.26
C SER A 51 -31.33 2.12 21.90
N SER A 52 -30.17 2.74 21.79
CA SER A 52 -29.72 3.40 20.57
C SER A 52 -28.31 2.95 20.18
N TYR A 53 -28.07 2.94 18.88
CA TYR A 53 -26.81 2.49 18.30
C TYR A 53 -26.35 3.48 17.22
N GLY A 54 -25.04 3.73 17.21
CA GLY A 54 -24.35 4.53 16.20
C GLY A 54 -23.72 3.70 15.10
N LEU A 55 -22.85 4.32 14.31
CA LEU A 55 -22.11 3.65 13.24
C LEU A 55 -21.32 2.45 13.78
N ASN A 56 -21.24 1.41 12.96
CA ASN A 56 -20.51 0.18 13.28
C ASN A 56 -21.02 -0.57 14.53
N GLY A 57 -22.27 -0.31 14.92
CA GLY A 57 -22.92 -0.99 16.03
C GLY A 57 -22.52 -0.49 17.42
N ASN A 58 -21.87 0.66 17.51
CA ASN A 58 -21.50 1.27 18.78
C ASN A 58 -22.77 1.55 19.61
N SER A 59 -22.85 1.01 20.82
CA SER A 59 -23.94 1.30 21.73
C SER A 59 -23.85 2.75 22.21
N LEU A 60 -24.94 3.52 22.04
CA LEU A 60 -25.07 4.90 22.54
C LEU A 60 -25.86 4.97 23.86
N GLY A 61 -26.19 3.81 24.41
CA GLY A 61 -26.81 3.68 25.71
C GLY A 61 -28.21 3.09 25.69
N THR A 62 -28.69 2.75 26.89
CA THR A 62 -30.06 2.30 27.18
C THR A 62 -30.65 3.21 28.20
N VAL A 63 -31.90 3.63 28.01
CA VAL A 63 -32.64 4.56 28.86
C VAL A 63 -34.02 4.00 29.23
N GLN A 64 -34.51 4.35 30.39
CA GLN A 64 -35.85 3.95 30.88
C GLN A 64 -36.55 5.11 31.57
N GLY A 65 -37.87 5.17 31.43
CA GLY A 65 -38.71 6.17 32.12
C GLY A 65 -40.01 6.45 31.40
N LYS A 66 -40.80 7.42 31.87
CA LYS A 66 -41.99 7.92 31.17
C LYS A 66 -41.64 8.77 29.95
N THR A 67 -40.45 9.32 29.94
CA THR A 67 -39.83 10.03 28.82
C THR A 67 -38.46 9.43 28.63
N ILE A 68 -38.11 9.07 27.41
CA ILE A 68 -36.79 8.57 27.07
C ILE A 68 -36.14 9.44 26.00
N LEU A 69 -34.84 9.69 26.16
CA LEU A 69 -34.00 10.36 25.19
C LEU A 69 -32.93 9.35 24.73
N MET A 70 -33.00 8.89 23.50
CA MET A 70 -32.07 7.96 22.87
C MET A 70 -31.10 8.74 22.01
N GLY A 71 -29.80 8.46 22.15
CA GLY A 71 -28.72 9.22 21.48
C GLY A 71 -28.29 10.46 22.29
N SER A 72 -27.65 11.44 21.63
CA SER A 72 -27.09 12.62 22.31
C SER A 72 -27.11 13.87 21.42
N GLU A 73 -27.64 14.99 21.95
CA GLU A 73 -27.62 16.30 21.28
C GLU A 73 -26.18 16.78 20.99
N SER A 74 -25.30 16.60 21.96
CA SER A 74 -23.90 17.04 21.89
C SER A 74 -22.96 16.03 21.18
N GLY A 75 -23.42 14.80 20.99
CA GLY A 75 -22.65 13.78 20.30
C GLY A 75 -22.42 14.11 18.82
N SER A 76 -21.36 13.60 18.23
CA SER A 76 -21.06 13.72 16.80
C SER A 76 -21.50 12.50 15.99
N GLU A 77 -21.88 11.41 16.67
CA GLU A 77 -22.18 10.13 16.04
C GLU A 77 -23.65 10.06 15.60
N PRO A 78 -23.92 9.65 14.34
CA PRO A 78 -25.28 9.48 13.85
C PRO A 78 -25.96 8.26 14.47
N LEU A 79 -27.27 8.34 14.67
CA LEU A 79 -28.09 7.17 14.97
C LEU A 79 -28.23 6.27 13.73
N THR A 80 -28.06 4.98 13.91
CA THR A 80 -28.24 3.96 12.86
C THR A 80 -29.29 2.94 13.20
N SER A 81 -29.57 2.72 14.48
CA SER A 81 -30.59 1.80 14.95
C SER A 81 -31.17 2.23 16.29
N LEU A 82 -32.43 1.94 16.49
CA LEU A 82 -33.15 2.10 17.74
C LEU A 82 -33.88 0.81 18.08
N SER A 83 -34.07 0.55 19.39
CA SER A 83 -35.04 -0.41 19.86
C SER A 83 -35.88 0.24 20.97
N ILE A 84 -37.19 0.09 20.94
CA ILE A 84 -38.12 0.72 21.89
C ILE A 84 -39.10 -0.35 22.36
N SER A 85 -39.30 -0.44 23.65
CA SER A 85 -40.37 -1.24 24.26
C SER A 85 -41.15 -0.41 25.27
N PHE A 86 -42.40 -0.75 25.42
CA PHE A 86 -43.29 -0.14 26.40
C PHE A 86 -43.85 -1.23 27.30
N ASP A 87 -43.45 -1.24 28.56
CA ASP A 87 -43.95 -2.17 29.56
C ASP A 87 -45.15 -1.51 30.29
N ASN A 88 -46.34 -2.01 29.98
CA ASN A 88 -47.58 -1.67 30.65
C ASN A 88 -48.32 -2.95 30.97
N GLN A 89 -48.48 -3.27 32.24
CA GLN A 89 -49.11 -4.52 32.70
C GLN A 89 -50.66 -4.46 32.71
N GLU A 90 -51.25 -3.30 32.46
CA GLU A 90 -52.69 -3.10 32.60
C GLU A 90 -53.43 -3.05 31.25
N THR A 91 -52.75 -2.75 30.17
CA THR A 91 -53.36 -2.48 28.87
C THR A 91 -52.67 -3.32 27.77
N SER A 92 -53.45 -4.07 26.99
CA SER A 92 -52.91 -4.89 25.90
C SER A 92 -52.49 -4.04 24.72
N GLY A 93 -51.37 -4.42 24.08
CA GLY A 93 -50.89 -3.72 22.89
C GLY A 93 -49.38 -3.68 22.82
N SER A 94 -48.86 -3.03 21.80
CA SER A 94 -47.43 -2.90 21.56
C SER A 94 -47.08 -1.50 21.02
N ILE A 95 -45.80 -1.14 21.12
CA ILE A 95 -45.23 0.03 20.43
C ILE A 95 -44.54 -0.44 19.14
N GLY A 96 -45.05 0.03 18.00
CA GLY A 96 -44.45 -0.21 16.68
C GLY A 96 -43.67 1.00 16.21
N TYR A 97 -42.60 0.78 15.48
CA TYR A 97 -41.78 1.87 14.93
C TYR A 97 -41.09 1.48 13.63
N SER A 98 -40.87 2.49 12.79
CA SER A 98 -40.12 2.38 11.53
C SER A 98 -39.15 3.55 11.40
N GLY A 99 -38.08 3.36 10.65
CA GLY A 99 -37.05 4.37 10.40
C GLY A 99 -36.87 4.66 8.90
N CYS A 100 -36.65 5.91 8.56
CA CYS A 100 -36.24 6.35 7.25
C CYS A 100 -34.71 6.46 7.23
N TYR A 101 -34.06 5.85 6.24
CA TYR A 101 -32.61 5.77 6.12
C TYR A 101 -32.09 6.45 4.86
N GLU A 102 -30.89 7.00 4.93
CA GLU A 102 -30.26 7.78 3.87
C GLU A 102 -30.17 7.04 2.53
N PHE A 103 -29.82 5.74 2.55
CA PHE A 103 -29.57 4.98 1.34
C PHE A 103 -30.68 3.98 0.97
N SER A 104 -31.79 3.94 1.70
CA SER A 104 -32.82 2.92 1.50
C SER A 104 -34.27 3.32 1.83
N GLY A 105 -34.49 4.60 2.24
CA GLY A 105 -35.84 5.07 2.58
C GLY A 105 -36.43 4.41 3.84
N TRP A 106 -37.76 4.32 3.91
CA TRP A 106 -38.47 3.78 5.07
C TRP A 106 -38.32 2.26 5.21
N SER A 107 -38.01 1.80 6.42
CA SER A 107 -38.00 0.37 6.77
C SER A 107 -39.41 -0.16 7.01
N GLY A 108 -39.55 -1.48 7.08
CA GLY A 108 -40.73 -2.11 7.67
C GLY A 108 -40.87 -1.74 9.14
N VAL A 109 -42.10 -1.91 9.66
CA VAL A 109 -42.41 -1.67 11.08
C VAL A 109 -41.85 -2.84 11.91
N VAL A 110 -41.16 -2.52 12.99
CA VAL A 110 -40.77 -3.45 14.06
C VAL A 110 -41.44 -3.04 15.37
N SER A 111 -41.44 -3.92 16.38
CA SER A 111 -42.14 -3.63 17.65
C SER A 111 -41.38 -4.22 18.85
N ASP A 112 -41.72 -3.67 20.03
CA ASP A 112 -41.42 -4.20 21.36
C ASP A 112 -39.97 -4.67 21.56
N GLY A 113 -39.04 -3.73 21.41
CA GLY A 113 -37.62 -3.96 21.64
C GLY A 113 -36.84 -4.59 20.45
N ALA A 114 -37.51 -4.90 19.33
CA ALA A 114 -36.83 -5.33 18.13
C ALA A 114 -36.00 -4.17 17.52
N ALA A 115 -34.76 -4.42 17.11
CA ALA A 115 -33.93 -3.38 16.51
C ALA A 115 -34.46 -2.97 15.13
N LEU A 116 -34.51 -1.65 14.85
CA LEU A 116 -34.95 -1.08 13.57
C LEU A 116 -34.13 -1.60 12.36
N ASN A 117 -32.84 -1.89 12.58
CA ASN A 117 -31.92 -2.25 11.52
C ASN A 117 -30.80 -3.13 12.08
N SER A 118 -30.07 -3.82 11.19
CA SER A 118 -28.85 -4.50 11.63
C SER A 118 -27.85 -3.45 12.14
N LYS A 119 -27.24 -3.72 13.27
CA LYS A 119 -26.37 -2.77 13.97
C LYS A 119 -25.14 -2.32 13.19
N ASN A 120 -24.81 -2.99 12.06
CA ASN A 120 -23.54 -2.82 11.33
C ASN A 120 -23.69 -2.51 9.85
N ASP A 121 -24.85 -2.08 9.37
CA ASP A 121 -25.03 -1.84 7.93
C ASP A 121 -24.67 -0.42 7.46
N GLY A 122 -24.25 0.43 8.38
CA GLY A 122 -23.74 1.77 8.09
C GLY A 122 -24.78 2.81 7.71
N ARG A 123 -26.06 2.45 7.57
CA ARG A 123 -27.13 3.38 7.18
C ARG A 123 -27.49 4.32 8.32
N THR A 124 -27.47 5.61 8.07
CA THR A 124 -27.86 6.62 9.07
C THR A 124 -29.35 6.85 9.07
N LEU A 125 -29.91 7.02 10.28
CA LEU A 125 -31.33 7.29 10.48
C LEU A 125 -31.61 8.78 10.22
N LYS A 126 -32.63 9.04 9.40
CA LYS A 126 -33.09 10.39 8.98
C LYS A 126 -34.39 10.80 9.65
N ALA A 127 -35.29 9.87 9.85
CA ALA A 127 -36.60 10.08 10.44
C ALA A 127 -37.15 8.81 11.06
N VAL A 128 -38.15 8.97 11.94
CA VAL A 128 -38.85 7.86 12.60
C VAL A 128 -40.36 8.05 12.56
N ARG A 129 -41.10 6.94 12.62
CA ARG A 129 -42.52 6.85 12.89
C ARG A 129 -42.72 5.92 14.07
N LEU A 130 -43.55 6.32 15.04
CA LEU A 130 -43.89 5.48 16.18
C LEU A 130 -45.42 5.39 16.28
N THR A 131 -45.94 4.17 16.53
CA THR A 131 -47.37 3.90 16.68
C THR A 131 -47.62 3.01 17.88
N LEU A 132 -48.76 3.14 18.49
CA LEU A 132 -49.28 2.17 19.46
C LEU A 132 -50.26 1.24 18.78
N THR A 133 -50.46 0.03 19.32
CA THR A 133 -51.42 -0.96 18.85
C THR A 133 -52.25 -1.50 20.00
N GLY A 134 -53.32 -2.22 19.70
CA GLY A 134 -54.21 -2.81 20.71
C GLY A 134 -54.92 -1.73 21.57
N ASP A 135 -55.23 -2.11 22.79
CA ASP A 135 -55.95 -1.25 23.73
C ASP A 135 -55.09 -0.04 24.17
N LEU A 136 -53.77 -0.07 24.00
CA LEU A 136 -52.91 1.08 24.23
C LEU A 136 -53.34 2.31 23.43
N THR A 137 -53.91 2.12 22.22
CA THR A 137 -54.39 3.23 21.37
C THR A 137 -55.56 4.00 21.99
N ASN A 138 -56.30 3.37 22.87
CA ASN A 138 -57.42 3.97 23.59
C ASN A 138 -56.99 4.70 24.86
N ALA A 139 -55.87 4.25 25.47
CA ALA A 139 -55.38 4.75 26.74
C ALA A 139 -54.35 5.87 26.59
N TYR A 140 -53.53 5.81 25.52
CA TYR A 140 -52.35 6.66 25.37
C TYR A 140 -52.20 7.23 23.97
N ASP A 141 -51.43 8.34 23.91
CA ASP A 141 -50.80 8.88 22.70
C ASP A 141 -49.28 8.75 22.84
N VAL A 142 -48.59 8.32 21.75
CA VAL A 142 -47.13 8.31 21.66
C VAL A 142 -46.68 9.56 20.93
N TRP A 143 -45.96 10.41 21.64
CA TRP A 143 -45.34 11.63 21.14
C TRP A 143 -43.83 11.42 21.01
N TYR A 144 -43.26 11.93 19.92
CA TYR A 144 -41.83 11.83 19.67
C TYR A 144 -41.33 12.99 18.85
N ARG A 145 -40.07 13.34 19.04
CA ARG A 145 -39.35 14.35 18.26
C ARG A 145 -37.92 13.94 18.02
N CYS A 146 -37.31 14.54 17.01
CA CYS A 146 -35.96 14.22 16.59
C CYS A 146 -35.03 15.42 16.73
N PHE A 147 -33.75 15.15 17.07
CA PHE A 147 -32.67 16.12 16.98
C PHE A 147 -31.87 15.83 15.71
N ASP A 148 -32.01 16.70 14.70
CA ASP A 148 -31.30 16.61 13.42
C ASP A 148 -29.95 17.31 13.52
N SER A 149 -28.91 16.77 12.87
CA SER A 149 -27.54 17.29 12.93
C SER A 149 -27.37 18.69 12.34
N LYS A 150 -28.27 19.13 11.44
CA LYS A 150 -28.23 20.45 10.78
C LYS A 150 -29.28 21.43 11.34
N LYS A 151 -30.43 20.92 11.81
CA LYS A 151 -31.59 21.74 12.24
C LYS A 151 -31.76 21.81 13.76
N GLY A 152 -31.13 20.90 14.53
CA GLY A 152 -31.37 20.81 15.96
C GLY A 152 -32.68 20.09 16.27
N TRP A 153 -33.35 20.46 17.41
CA TRP A 153 -34.62 19.89 17.77
C TRP A 153 -35.71 20.32 16.79
N LEU A 154 -36.42 19.33 16.27
CA LEU A 154 -37.62 19.49 15.45
C LEU A 154 -38.86 19.46 16.32
N GLY A 155 -40.05 19.76 15.74
CA GLY A 155 -41.31 19.68 16.40
C GLY A 155 -41.72 18.27 16.84
N TRP A 156 -42.77 18.18 17.66
CA TRP A 156 -43.34 16.92 18.11
C TRP A 156 -44.28 16.30 17.08
N ALA A 157 -44.06 15.04 16.75
CA ALA A 157 -44.98 14.18 15.98
C ALA A 157 -45.73 13.24 16.92
N CYS A 158 -46.89 12.74 16.48
CA CYS A 158 -47.76 11.89 17.26
C CYS A 158 -48.30 10.71 16.43
N ASN A 159 -48.37 9.53 17.03
CA ASN A 159 -49.17 8.39 16.55
C ASN A 159 -48.98 8.05 15.07
N GLY A 160 -47.76 7.88 14.63
CA GLY A 160 -47.44 7.46 13.26
C GLY A 160 -47.10 8.59 12.28
N ALA A 161 -47.20 9.87 12.72
CA ALA A 161 -46.72 10.99 11.92
C ALA A 161 -45.19 10.96 11.77
N ASP A 162 -44.68 11.51 10.70
CA ASP A 162 -43.23 11.55 10.43
C ASP A 162 -42.54 12.53 11.40
N ALA A 163 -41.43 12.13 11.99
CA ALA A 163 -40.52 12.98 12.76
C ALA A 163 -39.10 12.83 12.26
N GLY A 164 -38.44 13.94 11.95
CA GLY A 164 -37.05 13.94 11.44
C GLY A 164 -36.86 14.83 10.24
N ALA A 165 -35.78 14.60 9.46
CA ALA A 165 -35.50 15.39 8.29
C ALA A 165 -34.84 14.57 7.18
N THR A 166 -35.32 14.71 5.94
CA THR A 166 -34.68 14.08 4.75
C THR A 166 -33.72 15.04 4.03
N ILE A 167 -33.15 15.99 4.77
CA ILE A 167 -32.15 16.93 4.23
C ILE A 167 -30.88 16.17 3.85
N PRO A 168 -30.33 16.38 2.64
CA PRO A 168 -29.08 15.74 2.21
C PRO A 168 -27.94 15.95 3.20
N GLY A 169 -27.25 14.86 3.59
CA GLY A 169 -26.11 14.86 4.53
C GLY A 169 -26.45 15.32 5.95
N SER A 170 -27.73 15.40 6.36
CA SER A 170 -28.09 15.43 7.76
C SER A 170 -28.36 14.01 8.29
N PHE A 171 -28.42 13.86 9.59
CA PHE A 171 -28.74 12.59 10.27
C PHE A 171 -29.30 12.87 11.64
N LEU A 172 -30.05 11.92 12.22
CA LEU A 172 -30.53 12.01 13.58
C LEU A 172 -29.39 11.76 14.57
N LYS A 173 -29.29 12.63 15.57
CA LYS A 173 -28.39 12.51 16.72
C LYS A 173 -29.10 12.01 17.96
N ALA A 174 -30.39 12.36 18.11
CA ALA A 174 -31.22 11.93 19.21
C ALA A 174 -32.68 11.80 18.81
N VAL A 175 -33.41 10.94 19.54
CA VAL A 175 -34.87 10.80 19.48
C VAL A 175 -35.42 10.83 20.88
N GLU A 176 -36.33 11.75 21.15
CA GLU A 176 -37.09 11.84 22.42
C GLU A 176 -38.48 11.23 22.21
N VAL A 177 -38.88 10.34 23.12
CA VAL A 177 -40.19 9.68 23.10
C VAL A 177 -40.90 9.84 24.42
N ARG A 178 -42.20 10.14 24.36
CA ARG A 178 -43.10 10.28 25.53
C ARG A 178 -44.40 9.52 25.28
N ILE A 179 -44.88 8.80 26.28
CA ILE A 179 -46.22 8.24 26.30
C ILE A 179 -47.03 9.04 27.30
N ILE A 180 -48.15 9.61 26.88
CA ILE A 180 -49.04 10.39 27.70
C ILE A 180 -50.48 9.92 27.51
N SER A 181 -51.35 10.19 28.49
CA SER A 181 -52.76 9.79 28.46
C SER A 181 -53.46 10.32 27.21
N LYS A 182 -54.31 9.51 26.63
CA LYS A 182 -55.05 9.80 25.40
C LYS A 182 -55.74 11.18 25.45
N GLY A 183 -55.54 11.96 24.40
CA GLY A 183 -56.14 13.29 24.27
C GLY A 183 -55.49 14.39 25.09
N SER A 184 -54.42 14.10 25.86
CA SER A 184 -53.60 15.15 26.47
C SER A 184 -52.85 15.89 25.37
N GLY A 185 -52.76 17.19 25.39
CA GLY A 185 -52.12 17.99 24.34
C GLY A 185 -50.65 17.64 24.09
N ALA A 186 -50.10 18.16 23.01
CA ALA A 186 -48.71 17.95 22.64
C ALA A 186 -47.73 18.42 23.74
N PRO A 187 -46.59 17.73 23.96
CA PRO A 187 -45.58 18.11 24.94
C PRO A 187 -44.87 19.43 24.63
N GLY A 188 -45.05 19.98 23.45
CA GLY A 188 -44.43 21.21 22.99
C GLY A 188 -44.83 21.56 21.54
N VAL A 189 -44.03 22.37 20.88
CA VAL A 189 -44.25 22.81 19.49
C VAL A 189 -44.32 21.62 18.56
N THR A 190 -45.31 21.56 17.69
CA THR A 190 -45.52 20.48 16.71
C THR A 190 -45.12 20.88 15.29
N ASP A 191 -45.01 22.21 15.04
CA ASP A 191 -44.60 22.70 13.73
C ASP A 191 -43.18 22.22 13.37
N GLY A 192 -43.02 21.78 12.11
CA GLY A 192 -41.70 21.29 11.63
C GLY A 192 -41.28 19.97 12.28
N ALA A 193 -42.21 19.09 12.67
CA ALA A 193 -41.90 17.75 13.15
C ALA A 193 -41.15 16.92 12.10
N PHE A 194 -41.49 17.13 10.84
CA PHE A 194 -40.81 16.56 9.71
C PHE A 194 -40.40 17.63 8.69
N VAL A 195 -39.14 17.61 8.27
CA VAL A 195 -38.60 18.57 7.30
C VAL A 195 -38.06 17.78 6.09
N SER A 196 -38.67 17.95 4.93
CA SER A 196 -38.13 17.53 3.66
C SER A 196 -37.43 18.71 2.99
N ASP A 197 -36.24 18.48 2.41
CA ASP A 197 -35.65 19.47 1.53
C ASP A 197 -36.32 19.31 0.16
N THR A 198 -37.31 20.16 -0.09
CA THR A 198 -38.02 20.23 -1.37
C THR A 198 -37.48 21.37 -2.24
N SER A 199 -36.32 21.94 -1.92
CA SER A 199 -35.67 22.91 -2.79
C SER A 199 -35.22 22.22 -4.07
N ALA A 200 -36.08 22.22 -5.07
CA ALA A 200 -35.87 21.61 -6.40
C ALA A 200 -34.70 22.22 -7.21
N ASP A 201 -33.93 23.12 -6.62
CA ASP A 201 -32.90 23.87 -7.35
C ASP A 201 -31.48 23.28 -7.25
N CYS A 202 -31.24 22.23 -6.46
CA CYS A 202 -29.91 21.62 -6.35
C CYS A 202 -29.96 20.11 -6.15
N ALA A 203 -29.75 19.35 -7.20
CA ALA A 203 -29.42 17.95 -7.10
C ALA A 203 -28.06 17.79 -6.36
N HIS A 204 -28.01 16.88 -5.40
CA HIS A 204 -26.80 16.56 -4.63
C HIS A 204 -26.42 15.09 -4.82
N VAL A 205 -25.11 14.80 -4.72
CA VAL A 205 -24.65 13.43 -4.53
C VAL A 205 -24.25 13.20 -3.08
N VAL A 206 -24.88 12.21 -2.44
CA VAL A 206 -24.57 11.77 -1.07
C VAL A 206 -23.82 10.46 -1.15
N TYR A 207 -22.71 10.34 -0.42
CA TYR A 207 -21.90 9.12 -0.44
C TYR A 207 -21.25 8.84 0.91
N GLN A 208 -20.99 7.55 1.15
CA GLN A 208 -20.45 7.05 2.40
C GLN A 208 -19.44 5.94 2.10
N ALA A 209 -18.26 6.01 2.71
CA ALA A 209 -17.21 5.03 2.54
C ALA A 209 -17.11 4.10 3.76
N HIS A 210 -16.72 2.85 3.52
CA HIS A 210 -16.30 1.88 4.54
C HIS A 210 -14.81 1.64 4.41
N SER A 211 -14.07 1.68 5.52
CA SER A 211 -12.65 1.37 5.50
C SER A 211 -12.26 0.21 6.42
N ALA A 212 -11.12 -0.39 6.12
CA ALA A 212 -10.51 -1.40 6.98
C ALA A 212 -10.32 -0.83 8.40
N SER A 213 -10.60 -1.63 9.41
CA SER A 213 -10.43 -1.34 10.84
C SER A 213 -11.28 -0.21 11.44
N ARG A 214 -11.90 0.67 10.64
CA ARG A 214 -12.80 1.74 11.16
C ARG A 214 -14.27 1.50 10.86
N GLY A 215 -14.59 0.67 9.87
CA GLY A 215 -15.96 0.46 9.42
C GLY A 215 -16.48 1.63 8.58
N TRP A 216 -17.79 1.92 8.66
CA TRP A 216 -18.44 3.00 7.93
C TRP A 216 -18.10 4.37 8.52
N PHE A 217 -17.77 5.33 7.65
CA PHE A 217 -17.68 6.74 8.00
C PHE A 217 -19.07 7.40 7.93
N PRO A 218 -19.27 8.59 8.53
CA PRO A 218 -20.46 9.39 8.25
C PRO A 218 -20.61 9.69 6.77
N SER A 219 -21.84 9.85 6.28
CA SER A 219 -22.11 10.31 4.91
C SER A 219 -21.64 11.74 4.69
N VAL A 220 -21.21 12.03 3.47
CA VAL A 220 -20.72 13.32 3.00
C VAL A 220 -21.38 13.72 1.69
N LEU A 221 -21.24 14.99 1.28
CA LEU A 221 -21.86 15.59 0.11
C LEU A 221 -20.83 16.15 -0.87
N ASP A 222 -21.18 16.19 -2.13
CA ASP A 222 -20.66 17.09 -3.18
C ASP A 222 -19.20 17.54 -3.06
N GLY A 223 -18.27 16.64 -3.30
CA GLY A 223 -16.85 16.94 -3.31
C GLY A 223 -16.16 16.91 -1.95
N GLN A 224 -16.87 16.57 -0.87
CA GLN A 224 -16.25 16.32 0.43
C GLN A 224 -15.51 14.98 0.45
N ASP A 225 -14.56 14.82 1.37
CA ASP A 225 -13.76 13.59 1.47
C ASP A 225 -14.55 12.49 2.19
N ALA A 226 -14.76 11.34 1.51
CA ALA A 226 -15.18 10.10 2.17
C ALA A 226 -13.98 9.16 2.28
N GLY A 227 -13.58 8.82 3.50
CA GLY A 227 -12.39 8.04 3.80
C GLY A 227 -11.33 8.82 4.56
N THR A 228 -10.06 8.47 4.39
CA THR A 228 -8.92 9.13 5.05
C THR A 228 -7.75 9.29 4.10
N THR A 229 -6.95 10.36 4.30
CA THR A 229 -5.69 10.54 3.60
C THR A 229 -4.52 10.38 4.55
N GLY A 230 -3.42 9.75 4.11
CA GLY A 230 -2.19 9.60 4.91
C GLY A 230 -2.32 8.71 6.15
N LYS A 231 -3.34 7.84 6.22
CA LYS A 231 -3.53 6.88 7.31
C LYS A 231 -3.32 5.43 6.87
N SER A 232 -3.05 5.20 5.59
CA SER A 232 -2.91 3.88 4.98
C SER A 232 -4.14 2.96 5.21
N LEU A 233 -5.33 3.54 5.35
CA LEU A 233 -6.58 2.81 5.53
C LEU A 233 -7.29 2.66 4.19
N SER A 234 -7.38 1.42 3.71
CA SER A 234 -8.05 1.11 2.45
C SER A 234 -9.57 1.29 2.54
N LEU A 235 -10.18 1.85 1.51
CA LEU A 235 -11.60 1.75 1.31
C LEU A 235 -11.95 0.34 0.84
N GLN A 236 -13.00 -0.22 1.43
CA GLN A 236 -13.49 -1.57 1.14
C GLN A 236 -14.87 -1.54 0.49
N ALA A 237 -15.70 -0.54 0.82
CA ALA A 237 -17.01 -0.35 0.20
C ALA A 237 -17.34 1.14 0.08
N LEU A 238 -18.26 1.46 -0.85
CA LEU A 238 -18.79 2.79 -1.11
C LEU A 238 -20.30 2.68 -1.35
N ASN A 239 -21.09 3.45 -0.60
CA ASN A 239 -22.48 3.79 -0.89
C ASN A 239 -22.54 5.13 -1.61
N VAL A 240 -23.43 5.28 -2.61
CA VAL A 240 -23.65 6.55 -3.31
C VAL A 240 -25.08 6.64 -3.80
N VAL A 241 -25.74 7.79 -3.58
CA VAL A 241 -27.11 8.08 -4.05
C VAL A 241 -27.23 9.54 -4.46
N LEU A 242 -28.27 9.86 -5.25
CA LEU A 242 -28.71 11.21 -5.51
C LEU A 242 -29.69 11.64 -4.42
N ALA A 243 -29.72 12.93 -4.13
CA ALA A 243 -30.70 13.56 -3.23
C ALA A 243 -31.15 14.90 -3.83
N GLY A 244 -32.37 15.35 -3.49
CA GLY A 244 -32.96 16.57 -4.05
C GLY A 244 -33.33 16.42 -5.53
N VAL A 245 -33.65 15.21 -5.98
CA VAL A 245 -34.11 14.93 -7.35
C VAL A 245 -35.56 14.40 -7.30
N ASP A 246 -36.41 14.94 -8.15
CA ASP A 246 -37.84 14.58 -8.24
C ASP A 246 -38.14 13.57 -9.34
N ASP A 247 -37.11 13.04 -10.01
CA ASP A 247 -37.23 12.09 -11.12
C ASP A 247 -36.68 10.70 -10.76
N ASP A 248 -36.85 9.74 -11.63
CA ASP A 248 -36.33 8.38 -11.49
C ASP A 248 -34.82 8.29 -11.74
N SER A 249 -34.09 9.39 -11.60
CA SER A 249 -32.64 9.41 -11.75
C SER A 249 -31.94 8.73 -10.60
N LEU A 250 -30.89 7.97 -10.91
CA LEU A 250 -30.08 7.26 -9.92
C LEU A 250 -28.61 7.24 -10.33
N VAL A 251 -27.73 6.98 -9.36
CA VAL A 251 -26.32 6.71 -9.61
C VAL A 251 -26.14 5.21 -9.76
N GLU A 252 -25.51 4.80 -10.84
CA GLU A 252 -24.95 3.47 -10.95
C GLU A 252 -23.45 3.53 -10.67
N ALA A 253 -22.96 2.59 -9.89
CA ALA A 253 -21.57 2.47 -9.51
C ALA A 253 -21.04 1.05 -9.68
N ARG A 254 -19.74 0.91 -9.91
CA ARG A 254 -19.01 -0.35 -9.76
C ARG A 254 -17.61 -0.12 -9.23
N ALA A 255 -17.05 -1.13 -8.56
CA ALA A 255 -15.72 -1.09 -8.00
C ALA A 255 -14.82 -2.18 -8.58
N HIS A 256 -13.56 -1.84 -8.82
CA HIS A 256 -12.51 -2.85 -9.00
C HIS A 256 -11.95 -3.19 -7.62
N VAL A 257 -12.13 -4.43 -7.20
CA VAL A 257 -11.75 -4.92 -5.88
C VAL A 257 -10.53 -5.83 -5.99
N ALA A 258 -9.61 -5.70 -5.05
CA ALA A 258 -8.42 -6.56 -4.97
C ALA A 258 -8.82 -8.06 -5.01
N ASN A 259 -8.13 -8.84 -5.83
CA ASN A 259 -8.36 -10.27 -6.06
C ASN A 259 -9.73 -10.67 -6.68
N ILE A 260 -10.65 -9.72 -6.91
CA ILE A 260 -11.95 -9.96 -7.56
C ILE A 260 -11.97 -9.34 -8.97
N GLY A 261 -11.40 -8.14 -9.13
CA GLY A 261 -11.51 -7.35 -10.35
C GLY A 261 -12.76 -6.45 -10.35
N TRP A 262 -13.23 -6.07 -11.54
CA TRP A 262 -14.41 -5.23 -11.70
C TRP A 262 -15.70 -6.01 -11.33
N GLN A 263 -16.48 -5.40 -10.42
CA GLN A 263 -17.83 -5.87 -10.09
C GLN A 263 -18.83 -5.42 -11.16
N GLU A 264 -20.02 -6.02 -11.14
CA GLU A 264 -21.15 -5.57 -11.95
C GLU A 264 -21.66 -4.19 -11.49
N TRP A 265 -22.29 -3.44 -12.40
CA TRP A 265 -22.93 -2.17 -12.10
C TRP A 265 -24.09 -2.35 -11.12
N ARG A 266 -24.19 -1.46 -10.14
CA ARG A 266 -25.25 -1.43 -9.15
C ARG A 266 -25.82 -0.03 -9.00
N SER A 267 -27.14 0.06 -8.89
CA SER A 267 -27.90 1.28 -8.62
C SER A 267 -28.38 1.39 -7.18
N ALA A 268 -28.22 0.34 -6.37
CA ALA A 268 -28.64 0.30 -4.97
C ALA A 268 -27.65 -0.50 -4.12
N GLY A 269 -27.55 -0.12 -2.85
CA GLY A 269 -26.60 -0.69 -1.91
C GLY A 269 -25.16 -0.23 -2.18
N TYR A 270 -24.21 -0.85 -1.54
CA TYR A 270 -22.79 -0.50 -1.71
C TYR A 270 -22.12 -1.31 -2.84
N VAL A 271 -21.10 -0.72 -3.43
CA VAL A 271 -20.09 -1.40 -4.25
C VAL A 271 -18.84 -1.69 -3.41
N GLY A 272 -18.04 -2.67 -3.81
CA GLY A 272 -16.93 -3.16 -2.99
C GLY A 272 -17.33 -4.34 -2.10
N THR A 273 -16.69 -4.51 -0.95
CA THR A 273 -16.93 -5.61 0.00
C THR A 273 -16.88 -5.12 1.44
N VAL A 274 -17.69 -5.71 2.32
CA VAL A 274 -17.65 -5.46 3.77
C VAL A 274 -17.29 -6.77 4.48
N GLY A 275 -16.39 -6.71 5.44
CA GLY A 275 -15.97 -7.86 6.25
C GLY A 275 -15.03 -8.85 5.56
N GLN A 276 -14.62 -8.62 4.30
CA GLN A 276 -13.72 -9.51 3.55
C GLN A 276 -12.25 -9.07 3.54
N GLY A 277 -11.95 -7.88 4.05
CA GLY A 277 -10.58 -7.34 4.07
C GLY A 277 -10.03 -6.93 2.69
N LEU A 278 -10.88 -6.85 1.66
CA LEU A 278 -10.46 -6.55 0.29
C LEU A 278 -10.62 -5.08 -0.03
N ALA A 279 -9.53 -4.47 -0.52
CA ALA A 279 -9.50 -3.05 -0.86
C ALA A 279 -10.13 -2.76 -2.23
N ILE A 280 -10.83 -1.63 -2.35
CA ILE A 280 -11.16 -1.03 -3.64
C ILE A 280 -9.88 -0.43 -4.23
N GLN A 281 -9.66 -0.66 -5.52
CA GLN A 281 -8.50 -0.16 -6.29
C GLN A 281 -8.90 0.87 -7.35
N ALA A 282 -10.11 0.74 -7.92
CA ALA A 282 -10.68 1.71 -8.85
C ALA A 282 -12.21 1.76 -8.72
N LEU A 283 -12.78 2.86 -9.20
CA LEU A 283 -14.22 3.13 -9.20
C LEU A 283 -14.68 3.64 -10.57
N GLU A 284 -15.91 3.34 -10.91
CA GLU A 284 -16.66 3.93 -12.01
C GLU A 284 -18.07 4.28 -11.54
N LEU A 285 -18.51 5.52 -11.84
CA LEU A 285 -19.84 6.01 -11.49
C LEU A 285 -20.48 6.70 -12.68
N ARG A 286 -21.79 6.53 -12.85
CA ARG A 286 -22.58 7.25 -13.86
C ARG A 286 -23.98 7.56 -13.34
N ILE A 287 -24.58 8.62 -13.88
CA ILE A 287 -25.98 8.94 -13.67
C ILE A 287 -26.79 8.20 -14.71
N ASN A 288 -27.87 7.55 -14.26
CA ASN A 288 -28.91 6.97 -15.12
C ASN A 288 -30.22 7.72 -14.87
N GLY A 289 -30.95 8.08 -15.94
CA GLY A 289 -32.18 8.85 -15.87
C GLY A 289 -32.05 10.30 -16.38
N PRO A 290 -33.12 11.10 -16.27
CA PRO A 290 -33.20 12.45 -16.85
C PRO A 290 -32.13 13.42 -16.36
N LEU A 291 -31.67 13.32 -15.10
CA LEU A 291 -30.62 14.16 -14.54
C LEU A 291 -29.31 14.10 -15.32
N ALA A 292 -29.02 13.00 -16.01
CA ALA A 292 -27.83 12.84 -16.85
C ALA A 292 -27.76 13.86 -18.02
N ASN A 293 -28.89 14.47 -18.39
CA ASN A 293 -28.95 15.53 -19.39
C ASN A 293 -28.56 16.90 -18.84
N GLN A 294 -28.65 17.09 -17.53
CA GLN A 294 -28.42 18.37 -16.85
C GLN A 294 -27.06 18.42 -16.15
N TYR A 295 -26.60 17.27 -15.63
CA TYR A 295 -25.36 17.17 -14.84
C TYR A 295 -24.43 16.08 -15.37
N ASP A 296 -23.13 16.31 -15.18
CA ASP A 296 -22.09 15.30 -15.23
C ASP A 296 -21.72 14.92 -13.77
N ILE A 297 -21.57 13.63 -13.50
CA ILE A 297 -21.02 13.15 -12.22
C ILE A 297 -19.50 13.05 -12.35
N TYR A 298 -18.78 13.81 -11.54
CA TYR A 298 -17.33 13.78 -11.45
C TYR A 298 -16.89 13.12 -10.15
N TYR A 299 -15.85 12.32 -10.23
CA TYR A 299 -15.27 11.66 -9.07
C TYR A 299 -13.76 11.51 -9.21
N ARG A 300 -13.06 11.55 -8.08
CA ARG A 300 -11.65 11.27 -8.00
C ARG A 300 -11.33 10.52 -6.72
N VAL A 301 -10.17 9.85 -6.72
CA VAL A 301 -9.75 9.02 -5.61
C VAL A 301 -8.35 9.38 -5.11
N HIS A 302 -8.14 9.21 -3.82
CA HIS A 302 -6.83 9.24 -3.21
C HIS A 302 -6.29 7.82 -3.20
N SER A 303 -5.22 7.57 -3.99
CA SER A 303 -4.59 6.26 -4.10
C SER A 303 -3.30 6.22 -3.29
N ALA A 304 -3.06 5.12 -2.58
CA ALA A 304 -1.87 4.95 -1.75
C ALA A 304 -0.58 5.17 -2.57
N GLY A 305 0.31 6.02 -2.07
CA GLY A 305 1.57 6.37 -2.72
C GLY A 305 1.47 7.36 -3.88
N TYR A 306 0.28 7.56 -4.48
CA TYR A 306 0.07 8.52 -5.57
C TYR A 306 -0.67 9.79 -5.13
N GLY A 307 -1.38 9.75 -3.97
CA GLY A 307 -2.20 10.87 -3.52
C GLY A 307 -3.49 11.01 -4.34
N TRP A 308 -4.03 12.24 -4.43
CA TRP A 308 -5.21 12.52 -5.22
C TRP A 308 -4.91 12.43 -6.72
N LEU A 309 -5.61 11.52 -7.40
CA LEU A 309 -5.63 11.42 -8.85
C LEU A 309 -6.56 12.47 -9.46
N GLY A 310 -6.58 12.57 -10.78
CA GLY A 310 -7.44 13.47 -11.53
C GLY A 310 -8.92 13.11 -11.46
N TRP A 311 -9.77 13.98 -11.99
CA TRP A 311 -11.20 13.77 -12.07
C TRP A 311 -11.56 12.85 -13.24
N ALA A 312 -12.26 11.76 -12.95
CA ALA A 312 -13.01 10.94 -13.91
C ALA A 312 -14.47 11.41 -13.98
N LYS A 313 -15.21 11.04 -15.01
CA LYS A 313 -16.63 11.38 -15.15
C LYS A 313 -17.44 10.30 -15.86
N ASN A 314 -18.71 10.20 -15.55
CA ASN A 314 -19.75 9.53 -16.35
C ASN A 314 -19.39 8.11 -16.80
N GLY A 315 -18.80 7.30 -15.93
CA GLY A 315 -18.40 5.92 -16.21
C GLY A 315 -16.95 5.73 -16.60
N ASP A 316 -16.14 6.80 -16.70
CA ASP A 316 -14.70 6.68 -16.86
C ASP A 316 -14.07 6.11 -15.58
N SER A 317 -12.98 5.36 -15.68
CA SER A 317 -12.32 4.79 -14.51
C SER A 317 -11.58 5.85 -13.68
N ALA A 318 -11.67 5.78 -12.35
CA ALA A 318 -10.85 6.52 -11.38
C ALA A 318 -10.11 5.55 -10.47
N GLY A 319 -8.79 5.71 -10.31
CA GLY A 319 -7.98 4.84 -9.45
C GLY A 319 -6.93 4.04 -10.20
N THR A 320 -6.67 2.82 -9.77
CA THR A 320 -5.61 1.99 -10.37
C THR A 320 -6.08 0.57 -10.62
N THR A 321 -5.48 -0.11 -11.63
CA THR A 321 -5.68 -1.55 -11.84
C THR A 321 -4.36 -2.25 -12.17
N GLY A 322 -4.21 -3.51 -11.72
CA GLY A 322 -3.02 -4.32 -11.96
C GLY A 322 -1.78 -3.90 -11.16
N LEU A 323 -1.91 -2.94 -10.25
CA LEU A 323 -0.80 -2.41 -9.43
C LEU A 323 -0.88 -2.81 -7.96
N ASN A 324 -1.99 -3.38 -7.55
CA ASN A 324 -2.31 -3.69 -6.15
C ASN A 324 -2.24 -2.46 -5.22
N ILE A 325 -2.69 -1.31 -5.72
CA ILE A 325 -2.71 -0.04 -4.98
C ILE A 325 -4.14 0.25 -4.56
N GLN A 326 -4.35 0.46 -3.27
CA GLN A 326 -5.64 0.73 -2.64
C GLN A 326 -6.07 2.19 -2.78
N ILE A 327 -7.38 2.40 -2.81
CA ILE A 327 -8.00 3.71 -2.59
C ILE A 327 -8.13 3.95 -1.09
N GLU A 328 -7.85 5.17 -0.63
CA GLU A 328 -7.92 5.58 0.78
C GLU A 328 -9.02 6.62 1.03
N ALA A 329 -9.37 7.42 0.02
CA ALA A 329 -10.47 8.37 0.06
C ALA A 329 -11.05 8.60 -1.34
N VAL A 330 -12.29 9.07 -1.39
CA VAL A 330 -12.99 9.43 -2.62
C VAL A 330 -13.70 10.79 -2.46
N GLN A 331 -13.72 11.58 -3.53
CA GLN A 331 -14.55 12.76 -3.69
C GLN A 331 -15.47 12.56 -4.89
N ILE A 332 -16.76 12.88 -4.73
CA ILE A 332 -17.77 12.76 -5.79
C ILE A 332 -18.59 14.05 -5.80
N LYS A 333 -18.88 14.59 -6.98
CA LYS A 333 -19.74 15.78 -7.11
C LYS A 333 -20.50 15.81 -8.43
N LEU A 334 -21.66 16.45 -8.39
CA LEU A 334 -22.41 16.84 -9.58
C LEU A 334 -21.88 18.19 -10.10
N VAL A 335 -21.75 18.31 -11.40
CA VAL A 335 -21.37 19.54 -12.07
C VAL A 335 -22.34 19.73 -13.23
N ALA A 336 -22.89 20.92 -13.42
CA ALA A 336 -23.74 21.22 -14.55
C ALA A 336 -23.10 20.76 -15.85
N LYS A 337 -23.88 20.25 -16.78
CA LYS A 337 -23.43 19.65 -18.04
C LYS A 337 -22.42 20.53 -18.77
N GLY A 338 -21.25 19.96 -19.06
CA GLY A 338 -20.14 20.70 -19.68
C GLY A 338 -19.33 21.61 -18.75
N GLY A 339 -19.66 21.64 -17.44
CA GLY A 339 -18.92 22.41 -16.46
C GLY A 339 -17.60 21.73 -16.05
N ASN A 340 -16.77 22.46 -15.29
CA ASN A 340 -15.44 22.03 -14.87
C ASN A 340 -15.45 21.61 -13.37
N PRO A 341 -14.97 20.41 -13.01
CA PRO A 341 -14.89 19.95 -11.61
C PRO A 341 -13.73 20.62 -10.83
N GLY A 342 -12.92 21.44 -11.45
CA GLY A 342 -11.66 21.97 -10.93
C GLY A 342 -10.44 21.34 -11.60
N SER A 343 -9.33 22.08 -11.66
CA SER A 343 -8.11 21.64 -12.33
C SER A 343 -7.42 20.49 -11.59
N SER A 344 -6.91 19.53 -12.36
CA SER A 344 -5.96 18.52 -11.92
C SER A 344 -5.04 18.17 -13.07
N SER A 345 -3.74 18.11 -12.83
CA SER A 345 -2.75 17.65 -13.81
C SER A 345 -2.49 16.15 -13.74
N ALA A 346 -2.95 15.48 -12.67
CA ALA A 346 -2.81 14.04 -12.51
C ALA A 346 -3.82 13.29 -13.40
N PRO A 347 -3.47 12.10 -13.93
CA PRO A 347 -4.44 11.24 -14.62
C PRO A 347 -5.51 10.76 -13.61
N ALA A 348 -6.73 10.54 -14.09
CA ALA A 348 -7.80 9.98 -13.28
C ALA A 348 -7.58 8.49 -13.00
N PHE A 349 -6.94 7.79 -13.93
CA PHE A 349 -6.77 6.35 -13.90
C PHE A 349 -5.37 5.91 -14.35
N ILE A 350 -4.80 4.95 -13.63
CA ILE A 350 -3.48 4.38 -13.92
C ILE A 350 -3.57 2.86 -13.91
N SER A 351 -3.40 2.24 -15.09
CA SER A 351 -3.27 0.78 -15.21
C SER A 351 -1.81 0.34 -15.24
N ALA A 352 -1.54 -0.90 -14.84
CA ALA A 352 -0.22 -1.49 -15.02
C ALA A 352 0.20 -1.42 -16.50
N PRO A 353 1.40 -0.87 -16.81
CA PRO A 353 1.87 -0.81 -18.19
C PRO A 353 2.08 -2.21 -18.77
N ALA A 354 1.61 -2.42 -19.98
CA ALA A 354 1.88 -3.64 -20.74
C ALA A 354 3.22 -3.48 -21.50
N LEU A 355 4.26 -4.18 -21.01
CA LEU A 355 5.57 -4.23 -21.65
C LEU A 355 5.64 -5.42 -22.62
N THR A 356 6.24 -5.18 -23.78
CA THR A 356 6.66 -6.22 -24.72
C THR A 356 8.15 -6.08 -24.97
N LEU A 357 8.93 -7.15 -24.74
CA LEU A 357 10.36 -7.23 -24.97
C LEU A 357 10.66 -8.38 -25.93
N GLN A 358 11.39 -8.12 -27.01
CA GLN A 358 11.76 -9.10 -28.02
C GLN A 358 13.27 -9.02 -28.31
N ALA A 359 13.95 -10.15 -28.33
CA ALA A 359 15.37 -10.26 -28.66
C ALA A 359 15.59 -10.93 -30.03
N HIS A 360 16.51 -10.40 -30.81
CA HIS A 360 17.12 -11.07 -31.94
C HIS A 360 18.40 -11.78 -31.48
N VAL A 361 18.42 -13.09 -31.59
CA VAL A 361 19.52 -13.92 -31.11
C VAL A 361 20.29 -14.48 -32.28
N ALA A 362 21.61 -14.45 -32.22
CA ALA A 362 22.51 -15.01 -33.23
C ALA A 362 22.06 -16.42 -33.63
N THR A 363 21.99 -16.69 -34.92
CA THR A 363 21.56 -17.95 -35.55
C THR A 363 20.06 -18.32 -35.37
N LEU A 364 19.34 -17.75 -34.39
CA LEU A 364 17.94 -18.04 -34.13
C LEU A 364 16.98 -16.96 -34.68
N GLY A 365 17.47 -15.73 -34.89
CA GLY A 365 16.66 -14.60 -35.32
C GLY A 365 15.80 -14.02 -34.22
N TRP A 366 14.68 -13.39 -34.58
CA TRP A 366 13.72 -12.80 -33.63
C TRP A 366 12.97 -13.90 -32.87
N MET A 367 13.14 -13.93 -31.55
CA MET A 367 12.43 -14.84 -30.65
C MET A 367 11.02 -14.34 -30.36
N ASN A 368 10.18 -15.18 -29.77
CA ASN A 368 8.87 -14.76 -29.28
C ASN A 368 9.00 -13.64 -28.25
N PRO A 369 8.13 -12.62 -28.29
CA PRO A 369 8.14 -11.54 -27.30
C PRO A 369 7.75 -12.05 -25.92
N VAL A 370 8.30 -11.42 -24.89
CA VAL A 370 7.97 -11.66 -23.48
C VAL A 370 7.38 -10.40 -22.83
N GLY A 371 6.56 -10.59 -21.81
CA GLY A 371 5.94 -9.50 -21.04
C GLY A 371 6.81 -8.98 -19.89
N ASN A 372 6.20 -8.17 -19.04
CA ASN A 372 6.84 -7.53 -17.88
C ASN A 372 7.47 -8.55 -16.93
N GLY A 373 8.79 -8.46 -16.71
CA GLY A 373 9.57 -9.40 -15.90
C GLY A 373 9.97 -10.70 -16.61
N GLY A 374 9.56 -10.92 -17.87
CA GLY A 374 9.98 -12.05 -18.68
C GLY A 374 11.46 -11.94 -19.10
N VAL A 375 12.06 -13.07 -19.46
CA VAL A 375 13.44 -13.17 -19.94
C VAL A 375 13.43 -13.31 -21.47
N ALA A 376 14.05 -12.36 -22.17
CA ALA A 376 14.26 -12.41 -23.62
C ALA A 376 15.71 -12.82 -23.94
N GLY A 377 15.90 -13.72 -24.90
CA GLY A 377 17.19 -14.29 -25.24
C GLY A 377 17.35 -15.74 -24.75
N THR A 378 18.59 -16.18 -24.60
CA THR A 378 18.92 -17.56 -24.18
C THR A 378 19.96 -17.53 -23.05
N THR A 379 19.84 -18.44 -22.08
CA THR A 379 20.86 -18.64 -21.04
C THR A 379 21.58 -19.95 -21.24
N GLY A 380 22.92 -19.95 -21.08
CA GLY A 380 23.74 -21.16 -21.15
C GLY A 380 23.89 -21.80 -22.56
N ARG A 381 23.45 -21.08 -23.61
CA ARG A 381 23.59 -21.56 -25.01
C ARG A 381 24.73 -20.88 -25.77
N SER A 382 25.43 -19.96 -25.14
CA SER A 382 26.53 -19.19 -25.74
C SER A 382 26.13 -18.42 -27.01
N LEU A 383 24.85 -17.99 -27.10
CA LEU A 383 24.33 -17.24 -28.24
C LEU A 383 24.16 -15.78 -27.88
N ALA A 384 24.70 -14.88 -28.68
CA ALA A 384 24.62 -13.45 -28.48
C ALA A 384 23.23 -12.89 -28.82
N ILE A 385 22.74 -11.93 -28.04
CA ILE A 385 21.71 -11.00 -28.52
C ILE A 385 22.42 -10.00 -29.46
N GLU A 386 21.85 -9.80 -30.64
CA GLU A 386 22.33 -8.86 -31.66
C GLU A 386 21.46 -7.63 -31.75
N ALA A 387 20.16 -7.75 -31.46
CA ALA A 387 19.20 -6.64 -31.41
C ALA A 387 18.08 -6.87 -30.42
N LEU A 388 17.45 -5.75 -30.00
CA LEU A 388 16.30 -5.72 -29.10
C LEU A 388 15.21 -4.83 -29.66
N LYS A 389 13.95 -5.15 -29.34
CA LYS A 389 12.78 -4.29 -29.47
C LYS A 389 12.03 -4.27 -28.16
N LEU A 390 11.70 -3.07 -27.68
CA LEU A 390 10.84 -2.87 -26.52
C LEU A 390 9.66 -2.00 -26.94
N ASN A 391 8.48 -2.34 -26.42
CA ASN A 391 7.29 -1.51 -26.57
C ASN A 391 6.54 -1.48 -25.24
N VAL A 392 5.94 -0.33 -24.92
CA VAL A 392 5.08 -0.17 -23.75
C VAL A 392 3.76 0.46 -24.17
N SER A 393 2.67 -0.10 -23.63
CA SER A 393 1.32 0.45 -23.74
C SER A 393 0.83 0.76 -22.33
N SER A 394 0.24 1.95 -22.12
CA SER A 394 -0.16 2.46 -20.82
C SER A 394 -1.38 3.35 -20.93
N SER A 395 -2.18 3.48 -19.86
CA SER A 395 -3.23 4.48 -19.70
C SER A 395 -2.68 5.90 -19.51
N VAL A 396 -1.39 6.00 -19.16
CA VAL A 396 -0.68 7.29 -18.96
C VAL A 396 0.19 7.59 -20.17
N SER A 397 0.27 8.86 -20.57
CA SER A 397 1.06 9.30 -21.72
C SER A 397 2.55 9.03 -21.53
N GLY A 398 3.24 8.65 -22.61
CA GLY A 398 4.67 8.37 -22.58
C GLY A 398 5.05 7.10 -23.33
N GLY A 399 6.27 6.63 -23.13
CA GLY A 399 6.81 5.49 -23.82
C GLY A 399 8.06 4.93 -23.15
N ILE A 400 8.77 4.09 -23.89
CA ILE A 400 10.04 3.51 -23.48
C ILE A 400 11.13 3.83 -24.50
N GLU A 401 12.26 4.34 -24.05
CA GLU A 401 13.46 4.55 -24.84
C GLU A 401 14.58 3.63 -24.36
N TYR A 402 15.37 3.16 -25.31
CA TYR A 402 16.47 2.26 -25.04
C TYR A 402 17.62 2.45 -26.03
N SER A 403 18.82 2.05 -25.59
CA SER A 403 20.07 2.13 -26.36
C SER A 403 20.89 0.87 -26.13
N ALA A 404 21.58 0.40 -27.15
CA ALA A 404 22.48 -0.74 -27.08
C ALA A 404 23.94 -0.31 -27.26
N HIS A 405 24.84 -0.94 -26.49
CA HIS A 405 26.28 -0.94 -26.75
C HIS A 405 26.61 -2.14 -27.64
N VAL A 406 27.03 -1.87 -28.85
CA VAL A 406 27.26 -2.91 -29.86
C VAL A 406 28.76 -3.07 -30.10
N GLN A 407 29.20 -4.30 -30.30
CA GLN A 407 30.58 -4.65 -30.65
C GLN A 407 31.10 -3.77 -31.80
N ASP A 408 32.28 -3.18 -31.65
CA ASP A 408 32.99 -2.34 -32.61
C ASP A 408 32.25 -1.04 -33.02
N VAL A 409 31.10 -0.77 -32.43
CA VAL A 409 30.28 0.44 -32.66
C VAL A 409 30.20 1.31 -31.42
N GLY A 410 30.12 0.69 -30.23
CA GLY A 410 29.88 1.37 -28.96
C GLY A 410 28.39 1.67 -28.73
N TRP A 411 28.11 2.69 -27.93
CA TRP A 411 26.74 3.10 -27.60
C TRP A 411 26.06 3.72 -28.85
N GLN A 412 24.93 3.14 -29.24
CA GLN A 412 24.05 3.70 -30.24
C GLN A 412 23.22 4.85 -29.67
N GLY A 413 22.59 5.65 -30.53
CA GLY A 413 21.58 6.63 -30.12
C GLY A 413 20.37 5.95 -29.46
N TRP A 414 19.62 6.75 -28.67
CA TRP A 414 18.36 6.30 -28.11
C TRP A 414 17.34 6.02 -29.22
N THR A 415 16.64 4.89 -29.11
CA THR A 415 15.49 4.53 -29.94
C THR A 415 14.27 4.29 -29.06
N SER A 416 13.08 4.29 -29.64
CA SER A 416 11.82 4.25 -28.88
C SER A 416 10.85 3.20 -29.41
N ASN A 417 9.92 2.84 -28.60
CA ASN A 417 8.73 2.00 -28.82
C ASN A 417 8.73 1.18 -30.12
N GLY A 418 9.21 -0.07 -30.04
CA GLY A 418 9.18 -1.05 -31.13
C GLY A 418 10.27 -0.91 -32.19
N ASN A 419 11.07 0.16 -32.20
CA ASN A 419 12.22 0.30 -33.09
C ASN A 419 13.39 -0.59 -32.64
N VAL A 420 14.30 -0.89 -33.55
CA VAL A 420 15.43 -1.77 -33.28
C VAL A 420 16.58 -1.03 -32.60
N ALA A 421 17.08 -1.53 -31.47
CA ALA A 421 18.40 -1.21 -30.92
C ALA A 421 19.32 -2.41 -31.12
N GLY A 422 20.55 -2.18 -31.52
CA GLY A 422 21.48 -3.24 -31.95
C GLY A 422 21.59 -3.33 -33.47
N THR A 423 21.95 -4.50 -33.99
CA THR A 423 22.11 -4.75 -35.43
C THR A 423 21.45 -6.07 -35.81
N VAL A 424 20.91 -6.15 -37.03
CA VAL A 424 20.33 -7.37 -37.59
C VAL A 424 21.12 -7.72 -38.85
N GLY A 425 21.55 -8.99 -38.98
CA GLY A 425 22.29 -9.49 -40.13
C GLY A 425 23.77 -9.04 -40.21
N CYS A 426 24.29 -8.39 -39.14
CA CYS A 426 25.68 -7.90 -39.10
C CYS A 426 26.60 -8.78 -38.23
N ALA A 427 26.07 -9.83 -37.59
CA ALA A 427 26.78 -10.70 -36.65
C ALA A 427 27.53 -9.94 -35.53
N LYS A 428 26.99 -8.78 -35.10
CA LYS A 428 27.55 -7.96 -34.02
C LYS A 428 26.71 -8.10 -32.76
N ARG A 429 27.37 -8.56 -31.69
CA ARG A 429 26.74 -8.76 -30.39
C ARG A 429 26.41 -7.43 -29.70
N ILE A 430 25.35 -7.42 -28.92
CA ILE A 430 25.14 -6.42 -27.85
C ILE A 430 26.01 -6.82 -26.65
N GLU A 431 26.69 -5.84 -26.05
CA GLU A 431 27.52 -5.97 -24.85
C GLU A 431 26.87 -5.33 -23.62
N ALA A 432 26.10 -4.25 -23.81
CA ALA A 432 25.34 -3.58 -22.76
C ALA A 432 24.10 -2.87 -23.31
N LEU A 433 23.21 -2.47 -22.42
CA LEU A 433 21.99 -1.74 -22.75
C LEU A 433 21.65 -0.69 -21.70
N LYS A 434 20.88 0.32 -22.11
CA LYS A 434 20.25 1.34 -21.27
C LYS A 434 18.78 1.43 -21.62
N ILE A 435 17.91 1.57 -20.62
CA ILE A 435 16.45 1.67 -20.81
C ILE A 435 15.89 2.74 -19.88
N LYS A 436 14.98 3.58 -20.36
CA LYS A 436 14.26 4.57 -19.55
C LYS A 436 12.82 4.72 -20.04
N LEU A 437 11.94 5.12 -19.14
CA LEU A 437 10.60 5.55 -19.47
C LEU A 437 10.61 7.05 -19.83
N THR A 438 9.64 7.48 -20.64
CA THR A 438 9.49 8.89 -21.08
C THR A 438 8.08 9.39 -20.86
N GLY A 439 7.89 10.72 -20.94
CA GLY A 439 6.60 11.38 -20.72
C GLY A 439 6.10 11.18 -19.28
N ASP A 440 4.80 11.34 -19.12
CA ASP A 440 4.15 11.18 -17.80
C ASP A 440 4.31 9.78 -17.21
N LEU A 441 4.47 8.76 -18.06
CA LEU A 441 4.72 7.39 -17.60
C LEU A 441 5.90 7.31 -16.63
N SER A 442 6.96 8.11 -16.84
CA SER A 442 8.13 8.16 -15.95
C SER A 442 7.87 8.80 -14.58
N ASN A 443 6.74 9.52 -14.43
CA ASN A 443 6.33 10.09 -13.15
C ASN A 443 5.67 9.04 -12.23
N TYR A 444 5.06 8.01 -12.82
CA TYR A 444 4.29 7.00 -12.10
C TYR A 444 4.97 5.64 -12.02
N PHE A 445 6.02 5.39 -12.85
CA PHE A 445 6.72 4.10 -12.92
C PHE A 445 8.22 4.27 -13.00
N ASP A 446 8.93 3.24 -12.52
CA ASP A 446 10.36 3.01 -12.75
C ASP A 446 10.55 1.76 -13.62
N VAL A 447 11.56 1.79 -14.50
CA VAL A 447 11.96 0.62 -15.26
C VAL A 447 13.26 0.05 -14.72
N TRP A 448 13.22 -1.19 -14.26
CA TRP A 448 14.36 -1.98 -13.83
C TRP A 448 14.74 -3.00 -14.88
N TYR A 449 16.03 -3.22 -15.08
CA TYR A 449 16.52 -4.20 -16.04
C TYR A 449 17.88 -4.74 -15.65
N ARG A 450 18.19 -5.93 -16.17
CA ARG A 450 19.48 -6.60 -16.01
C ARG A 450 19.83 -7.41 -17.23
N ALA A 451 21.12 -7.73 -17.39
CA ALA A 451 21.65 -8.51 -18.48
C ALA A 451 22.31 -9.82 -17.98
N TYR A 452 22.12 -10.90 -18.71
CA TYR A 452 22.91 -12.12 -18.57
C TYR A 452 24.07 -12.04 -19.56
N CYS A 453 25.29 -11.96 -19.03
CA CYS A 453 26.49 -11.76 -19.83
C CYS A 453 27.38 -13.00 -19.82
N GLN A 454 28.05 -13.24 -20.95
CA GLN A 454 29.06 -14.28 -21.06
C GLN A 454 30.04 -14.19 -19.90
N ASP A 455 30.43 -15.35 -19.33
CA ASP A 455 31.38 -15.52 -18.23
C ASP A 455 30.95 -14.94 -16.87
N PHE A 456 29.95 -13.99 -16.83
CA PHE A 456 29.45 -13.33 -15.62
C PHE A 456 28.13 -13.91 -15.13
N GLY A 457 27.32 -14.50 -16.02
CA GLY A 457 25.94 -14.85 -15.71
C GLY A 457 25.05 -13.61 -15.59
N TRP A 458 24.02 -13.68 -14.74
CA TRP A 458 23.18 -12.51 -14.43
C TRP A 458 23.98 -11.46 -13.66
N LEU A 459 24.14 -10.29 -14.25
CA LEU A 459 24.52 -9.10 -13.53
C LEU A 459 23.33 -8.55 -12.73
N ASP A 460 23.61 -7.62 -11.82
CA ASP A 460 22.60 -7.05 -10.94
C ASP A 460 21.63 -6.10 -11.68
N TRP A 461 20.58 -5.67 -10.98
CA TRP A 461 19.58 -4.77 -11.52
C TRP A 461 20.07 -3.32 -11.54
N THR A 462 19.70 -2.62 -12.60
CA THR A 462 19.82 -1.17 -12.74
C THR A 462 18.51 -0.58 -13.23
N SER A 463 18.39 0.75 -13.24
CA SER A 463 17.13 1.43 -13.60
C SER A 463 17.34 2.74 -14.37
N ASN A 464 16.27 3.17 -15.02
CA ASN A 464 16.06 4.55 -15.48
C ASN A 464 17.26 5.15 -16.23
N GLY A 465 17.77 4.44 -17.25
CA GLY A 465 18.82 4.91 -18.14
C GLY A 465 20.26 4.59 -17.72
N GLN A 466 20.48 3.96 -16.56
CA GLN A 466 21.80 3.51 -16.16
C GLN A 466 22.22 2.25 -16.94
N PRO A 467 23.51 2.01 -17.20
CA PRO A 467 23.93 0.88 -18.01
C PRO A 467 23.76 -0.47 -17.30
N ALA A 468 23.37 -1.51 -18.06
CA ALA A 468 23.39 -2.92 -17.67
C ALA A 468 24.20 -3.72 -18.68
N GLY A 469 25.09 -4.62 -18.21
CA GLY A 469 25.92 -5.44 -19.11
C GLY A 469 27.40 -5.18 -18.94
N THR A 470 28.15 -5.27 -20.04
CA THR A 470 29.60 -5.11 -20.04
C THR A 470 30.04 -4.15 -21.14
N SER A 471 31.25 -3.59 -21.03
CA SER A 471 31.91 -2.89 -22.13
C SER A 471 33.42 -3.13 -22.11
N ARG A 472 34.10 -2.92 -23.25
CA ARG A 472 35.57 -3.02 -23.41
C ARG A 472 36.20 -4.39 -23.14
N ILE A 473 35.45 -5.38 -22.71
CA ILE A 473 35.96 -6.72 -22.36
C ILE A 473 35.44 -7.81 -23.29
N GLY A 474 34.71 -7.43 -24.32
CA GLY A 474 34.29 -8.32 -25.37
C GLY A 474 33.26 -9.40 -25.02
N CYS A 475 32.56 -9.25 -23.91
CA CYS A 475 31.53 -10.20 -23.45
C CYS A 475 30.17 -9.88 -24.04
N ARG A 476 29.53 -10.91 -24.62
CA ARG A 476 28.18 -10.78 -25.19
C ARG A 476 27.09 -10.77 -24.11
N VAL A 477 26.02 -10.08 -24.37
CA VAL A 477 24.74 -10.27 -23.67
C VAL A 477 24.02 -11.46 -24.32
N GLU A 478 23.56 -12.41 -23.52
CA GLU A 478 22.82 -13.61 -23.95
C GLU A 478 21.33 -13.55 -23.61
N SER A 479 20.97 -12.86 -22.51
CA SER A 479 19.59 -12.61 -22.11
C SER A 479 19.42 -11.26 -21.45
N VAL A 480 18.19 -10.73 -21.55
CA VAL A 480 17.77 -9.48 -20.90
C VAL A 480 16.47 -9.72 -20.16
N GLN A 481 16.35 -9.14 -18.98
CA GLN A 481 15.12 -9.08 -18.19
C GLN A 481 14.79 -7.63 -17.87
N VAL A 482 13.54 -7.24 -18.14
CA VAL A 482 13.04 -5.86 -17.91
C VAL A 482 11.77 -5.91 -17.08
N LYS A 483 11.65 -5.06 -16.08
CA LYS A 483 10.50 -4.97 -15.18
C LYS A 483 10.11 -3.52 -14.92
N ILE A 484 8.88 -3.15 -15.29
CA ILE A 484 8.27 -1.87 -14.94
C ILE A 484 7.52 -2.06 -13.63
N VAL A 485 7.74 -1.16 -12.68
CA VAL A 485 7.15 -1.19 -11.33
C VAL A 485 6.61 0.21 -10.97
N PRO A 486 5.69 0.35 -10.01
CA PRO A 486 5.27 1.64 -9.50
C PRO A 486 6.46 2.50 -9.07
N LYS A 487 6.36 3.82 -9.25
CA LYS A 487 7.40 4.79 -8.91
C LYS A 487 7.85 4.65 -7.46
N GLY A 488 9.16 4.57 -7.25
CA GLY A 488 9.75 4.41 -5.92
C GLY A 488 9.67 3.00 -5.34
N ALA A 489 9.10 2.03 -6.05
CA ALA A 489 9.22 0.63 -5.65
C ALA A 489 10.68 0.19 -5.72
N GLY A 490 11.11 -0.60 -4.75
CA GLY A 490 12.47 -1.08 -4.65
C GLY A 490 12.91 -1.93 -5.85
N ALA A 491 14.22 -2.10 -6.01
CA ALA A 491 14.80 -2.97 -7.02
C ALA A 491 14.30 -4.42 -6.86
N PRO A 492 14.07 -5.15 -7.96
CA PRO A 492 13.67 -6.56 -7.90
C PRO A 492 14.73 -7.52 -7.32
N GLY A 493 15.93 -7.03 -7.03
CA GLY A 493 17.04 -7.78 -6.45
C GLY A 493 18.28 -6.90 -6.25
N SER A 494 19.46 -7.51 -6.07
CA SER A 494 20.73 -6.79 -5.90
C SER A 494 20.98 -5.77 -6.99
N THR A 495 21.61 -4.65 -6.63
CA THR A 495 22.01 -3.56 -7.53
C THR A 495 23.53 -3.27 -7.46
N ALA A 496 24.31 -4.15 -6.83
CA ALA A 496 25.72 -3.90 -6.52
C ALA A 496 26.62 -3.83 -7.77
N ARG A 497 26.34 -4.65 -8.80
CA ARG A 497 27.12 -4.71 -10.02
C ARG A 497 26.26 -4.93 -11.27
N PRO A 498 25.49 -3.94 -11.71
CA PRO A 498 24.68 -4.04 -12.92
C PRO A 498 25.48 -3.94 -14.22
N PHE A 499 26.67 -3.32 -14.14
CA PHE A 499 27.54 -3.04 -15.29
C PHE A 499 29.01 -3.16 -14.90
N THR A 500 29.85 -3.65 -15.81
CA THR A 500 31.31 -3.71 -15.60
C THR A 500 32.08 -3.56 -16.91
N ASP A 501 33.22 -2.87 -16.84
CA ASP A 501 34.24 -2.80 -17.90
C ASP A 501 35.54 -3.54 -17.50
N GLN A 502 35.50 -4.23 -16.36
CA GLN A 502 36.62 -5.01 -15.84
C GLN A 502 36.39 -6.51 -16.12
N PRO A 503 37.36 -7.21 -16.72
CA PRO A 503 37.27 -8.65 -16.94
C PRO A 503 37.20 -9.40 -15.60
N LEU A 504 36.62 -10.59 -15.62
CA LEU A 504 36.71 -11.50 -14.47
C LEU A 504 38.18 -11.86 -14.23
N LEU A 505 38.64 -11.67 -13.02
CA LEU A 505 39.95 -12.17 -12.60
C LEU A 505 39.91 -13.72 -12.51
N PRO A 506 40.98 -14.42 -12.90
CA PRO A 506 41.14 -15.84 -12.60
C PRO A 506 40.93 -16.14 -11.12
N ALA A 507 40.46 -17.34 -10.78
CA ALA A 507 40.06 -17.69 -9.42
C ALA A 507 41.19 -17.51 -8.38
N ASP A 508 42.44 -17.82 -8.77
CA ASP A 508 43.64 -17.62 -7.95
C ASP A 508 43.90 -16.12 -7.69
N MET A 509 43.77 -15.27 -8.73
CA MET A 509 43.85 -13.81 -8.58
C MET A 509 42.73 -13.26 -7.71
N MET A 510 41.49 -13.72 -7.89
CA MET A 510 40.37 -13.29 -7.06
C MET A 510 40.58 -13.65 -5.59
N THR A 511 41.07 -14.86 -5.31
CA THR A 511 41.38 -15.33 -3.97
C THR A 511 42.45 -14.47 -3.31
N MET A 512 43.55 -14.16 -4.04
CA MET A 512 44.60 -13.27 -3.52
C MET A 512 44.12 -11.85 -3.32
N LEU A 513 43.31 -11.29 -4.21
CA LEU A 513 42.72 -9.95 -4.07
C LEU A 513 41.78 -9.84 -2.86
N ASN A 514 40.91 -10.85 -2.66
CA ASN A 514 40.03 -10.92 -1.50
C ASN A 514 40.81 -10.98 -0.18
N ARG A 515 41.95 -11.66 -0.18
CA ARG A 515 42.87 -11.68 0.97
C ARG A 515 43.56 -10.33 1.12
N ALA A 516 44.05 -9.70 0.05
CA ALA A 516 44.71 -8.39 0.04
C ALA A 516 43.80 -7.32 0.67
N ASN A 517 42.50 -7.32 0.39
CA ASN A 517 41.53 -6.35 0.91
C ASN A 517 41.36 -6.38 2.42
N ARG A 518 41.91 -7.36 3.13
CA ARG A 518 41.92 -7.44 4.61
C ARG A 518 43.08 -6.65 5.23
N TYR A 519 44.12 -6.35 4.46
CA TYR A 519 45.36 -5.74 4.95
C TYR A 519 45.43 -4.24 4.63
N SER A 520 46.05 -3.50 5.52
CA SER A 520 46.47 -2.11 5.31
C SER A 520 47.97 -2.04 5.11
N SER A 521 48.44 -1.08 4.32
CA SER A 521 49.87 -0.72 4.17
C SER A 521 50.07 0.74 4.54
N SER A 522 51.24 1.10 5.02
CA SER A 522 51.63 2.50 5.28
C SER A 522 51.89 3.27 3.99
N THR A 523 51.97 2.59 2.87
CA THR A 523 52.08 3.17 1.52
C THR A 523 50.83 2.81 0.69
N SER A 524 50.68 3.39 -0.50
CA SER A 524 49.64 3.02 -1.47
C SER A 524 49.97 1.69 -2.19
N TRP A 525 50.88 0.89 -1.65
CA TRP A 525 51.32 -0.37 -2.22
C TRP A 525 51.21 -1.50 -1.20
N LEU A 526 50.95 -2.74 -1.71
CA LEU A 526 50.93 -4.00 -0.95
C LEU A 526 51.53 -5.10 -1.82
N ILE A 527 52.41 -5.93 -1.25
CA ILE A 527 52.90 -7.17 -1.91
C ILE A 527 52.27 -8.37 -1.20
N MET A 528 51.73 -9.31 -1.96
CA MET A 528 51.28 -10.60 -1.45
C MET A 528 51.99 -11.74 -2.16
N VAL A 529 52.40 -12.77 -1.42
CA VAL A 529 52.99 -13.99 -1.95
C VAL A 529 52.20 -15.20 -1.46
N ASP A 530 51.61 -15.91 -2.40
CA ASP A 530 51.15 -17.28 -2.19
C ASP A 530 52.36 -18.19 -2.39
N ARG A 531 52.97 -18.62 -1.29
CA ARG A 531 54.18 -19.43 -1.37
C ARG A 531 53.90 -20.84 -1.91
N GLN A 532 52.70 -21.38 -1.64
CA GLN A 532 52.32 -22.72 -2.08
C GLN A 532 52.05 -22.75 -3.58
N ALA A 533 51.36 -21.78 -4.12
CA ALA A 533 51.06 -21.65 -5.53
C ALA A 533 52.21 -21.01 -6.32
N CYS A 534 53.29 -20.51 -5.67
CA CYS A 534 54.37 -19.75 -6.28
C CYS A 534 53.85 -18.54 -7.09
N ARG A 535 52.97 -17.75 -6.50
CA ARG A 535 52.36 -16.55 -7.08
C ARG A 535 52.69 -15.33 -6.26
N LEU A 536 52.98 -14.23 -6.94
CA LEU A 536 53.22 -12.92 -6.34
C LEU A 536 52.29 -11.89 -6.97
N GLY A 537 51.51 -11.19 -6.13
CA GLY A 537 50.69 -10.04 -6.50
C GLY A 537 51.25 -8.76 -5.92
N VAL A 538 51.40 -7.73 -6.76
CA VAL A 538 51.67 -6.35 -6.31
C VAL A 538 50.40 -5.54 -6.52
N PHE A 539 49.95 -4.89 -5.45
CA PHE A 539 48.73 -4.14 -5.45
C PHE A 539 48.98 -2.65 -5.25
N ARG A 540 48.08 -1.83 -5.81
CA ARG A 540 48.01 -0.39 -5.59
C ARG A 540 46.62 -0.02 -5.07
N GLY A 541 46.55 0.90 -4.09
CA GLY A 541 45.28 1.32 -3.47
C GLY A 541 45.37 1.41 -1.97
N GLN A 542 44.34 0.94 -1.29
CA GLN A 542 44.23 0.89 0.17
C GLN A 542 43.34 -0.29 0.61
N ARG A 543 43.29 -0.57 1.91
CA ARG A 543 42.45 -1.63 2.49
C ARG A 543 41.01 -1.52 2.00
N GLY A 544 40.44 -2.62 1.49
CA GLY A 544 39.10 -2.71 0.94
C GLY A 544 38.96 -2.29 -0.53
N SER A 545 40.01 -1.67 -1.13
CA SER A 545 40.01 -1.20 -2.52
C SER A 545 41.35 -1.40 -3.24
N TRP A 546 42.04 -2.49 -2.92
CA TRP A 546 43.26 -2.88 -3.64
C TRP A 546 42.94 -3.31 -5.07
N SER A 547 43.80 -2.91 -6.02
CA SER A 547 43.79 -3.38 -7.41
C SER A 547 45.15 -3.92 -7.78
N TYR A 548 45.23 -4.92 -8.68
CA TYR A 548 46.49 -5.42 -9.15
C TYR A 548 47.25 -4.36 -9.96
N ALA A 549 48.49 -4.09 -9.56
CA ALA A 549 49.49 -3.47 -10.41
C ALA A 549 50.23 -4.54 -11.21
N GLN A 550 50.54 -5.68 -10.58
CA GLN A 550 51.20 -6.82 -11.21
C GLN A 550 50.75 -8.15 -10.58
N TYR A 551 50.80 -9.23 -11.38
CA TYR A 551 50.59 -10.60 -10.92
C TYR A 551 51.52 -11.54 -11.65
N TRP A 552 52.40 -12.26 -10.93
CA TRP A 552 53.47 -13.03 -11.53
C TRP A 552 53.65 -14.40 -10.87
N THR A 553 54.24 -15.34 -11.65
CA THR A 553 54.88 -16.53 -11.11
C THR A 553 56.18 -16.12 -10.42
N CYS A 554 56.45 -16.62 -9.25
CA CYS A 554 57.69 -16.48 -8.50
C CYS A 554 58.21 -17.88 -8.11
N SER A 555 59.41 -17.97 -7.57
CA SER A 555 59.91 -19.19 -6.90
C SER A 555 60.17 -18.88 -5.44
N THR A 556 59.79 -19.80 -4.56
CA THR A 556 59.88 -19.65 -3.10
C THR A 556 60.88 -20.66 -2.52
N GLY A 557 61.08 -20.63 -1.20
CA GLY A 557 62.03 -21.49 -0.49
C GLY A 557 61.75 -22.98 -0.66
N ALA A 558 62.82 -23.76 -0.77
CA ALA A 558 62.77 -25.22 -0.78
C ALA A 558 62.10 -25.75 0.51
N PRO A 559 61.58 -26.99 0.54
CA PRO A 559 60.96 -27.57 1.75
C PRO A 559 61.88 -27.55 2.96
N SER A 560 63.20 -27.63 2.78
CA SER A 560 64.21 -27.54 3.86
C SER A 560 64.53 -26.11 4.31
N THR A 561 64.23 -25.11 3.49
CA THR A 561 64.45 -23.70 3.74
C THR A 561 63.26 -22.86 3.27
N PRO A 562 62.07 -23.06 3.86
CA PRO A 562 60.85 -22.45 3.33
C PRO A 562 60.86 -20.93 3.50
N THR A 563 60.26 -20.23 2.54
CA THR A 563 59.95 -18.79 2.72
C THR A 563 59.04 -18.62 3.91
N PRO A 564 59.39 -17.76 4.91
CA PRO A 564 58.57 -17.62 6.12
C PRO A 564 57.23 -16.96 5.81
N THR A 565 56.14 -17.51 6.39
CA THR A 565 54.81 -16.89 6.34
C THR A 565 54.67 -15.82 7.38
N GLY A 566 53.94 -14.77 7.06
CA GLY A 566 53.70 -13.67 8.01
C GLY A 566 53.46 -12.32 7.33
N GLU A 567 53.37 -11.32 8.14
CA GLU A 567 53.25 -9.92 7.72
C GLU A 567 54.55 -9.19 7.96
N TYR A 568 55.11 -8.63 6.91
CA TYR A 568 56.41 -7.99 6.88
C TYR A 568 56.30 -6.60 6.26
N THR A 569 57.43 -5.92 6.16
CA THR A 569 57.53 -4.56 5.60
C THR A 569 58.80 -4.43 4.77
N VAL A 570 58.72 -3.79 3.60
CA VAL A 570 59.93 -3.49 2.82
C VAL A 570 60.87 -2.57 3.61
N THR A 571 62.08 -3.05 3.90
CA THR A 571 63.03 -2.37 4.77
C THR A 571 64.30 -1.86 4.04
N GLY A 572 64.63 -2.46 2.91
CA GLY A 572 65.86 -2.12 2.18
C GLY A 572 65.83 -2.49 0.71
N LYS A 573 66.69 -1.91 -0.06
CA LYS A 573 66.90 -2.21 -1.49
C LYS A 573 68.36 -2.09 -1.85
N GLY A 574 68.79 -2.93 -2.77
CA GLY A 574 70.12 -2.82 -3.34
C GLY A 574 70.23 -3.40 -4.74
N TYR A 575 71.33 -3.09 -5.42
CA TYR A 575 71.51 -3.46 -6.81
C TYR A 575 71.81 -4.98 -6.99
N SER A 576 72.69 -5.53 -6.17
CA SER A 576 73.07 -6.94 -6.27
C SER A 576 73.66 -7.46 -4.96
N PHE A 577 73.66 -8.81 -4.83
CA PHE A 577 74.30 -9.54 -3.74
C PHE A 577 74.70 -10.95 -4.23
N GLY A 578 75.51 -11.66 -3.47
CA GLY A 578 75.92 -13.04 -3.67
C GLY A 578 77.44 -13.23 -3.59
N HIS A 579 77.89 -14.46 -3.34
CA HIS A 579 79.26 -14.88 -3.36
C HIS A 579 79.35 -16.22 -4.10
N GLY A 580 80.08 -16.26 -5.21
CA GLY A 580 80.08 -17.37 -6.21
C GLY A 580 78.90 -17.33 -7.17
N TYR A 581 77.96 -16.41 -6.97
CA TYR A 581 76.83 -16.10 -7.84
C TYR A 581 76.45 -14.65 -7.72
N THR A 582 75.56 -14.14 -8.56
CA THR A 582 75.00 -12.79 -8.43
C THR A 582 73.49 -12.83 -8.60
N CYS A 583 72.77 -12.26 -7.62
CA CYS A 583 71.35 -11.91 -7.73
C CYS A 583 71.23 -10.38 -7.82
N TYR A 584 70.32 -9.91 -8.70
CA TYR A 584 70.15 -8.48 -8.99
C TYR A 584 68.82 -7.94 -8.44
N TYR A 585 68.78 -6.65 -8.18
CA TYR A 585 67.63 -5.84 -7.80
C TYR A 585 66.89 -6.42 -6.61
N TYR A 586 67.62 -6.52 -5.46
CA TYR A 586 66.95 -7.06 -4.28
C TYR A 586 66.10 -5.99 -3.56
N THR A 587 64.97 -6.44 -3.02
CA THR A 587 64.11 -5.69 -2.14
C THR A 587 63.89 -6.55 -0.89
N GLN A 588 64.39 -6.05 0.25
CA GLN A 588 64.39 -6.74 1.54
C GLN A 588 63.05 -6.57 2.24
N PHE A 589 62.50 -7.61 2.82
CA PHE A 589 61.24 -7.55 3.54
C PHE A 589 61.30 -8.12 4.97
N TYR A 590 62.26 -9.00 5.26
CA TYR A 590 62.41 -9.57 6.60
C TYR A 590 63.81 -10.19 6.77
N GLY A 591 64.65 -9.76 7.74
CA GLY A 591 65.99 -10.30 7.96
C GLY A 591 66.74 -10.41 6.64
N ASP A 592 67.25 -11.61 6.31
CA ASP A 592 67.95 -11.90 5.05
C ASP A 592 67.00 -12.36 3.93
N TYR A 593 65.69 -12.22 4.12
CA TYR A 593 64.72 -12.62 3.10
C TYR A 593 64.40 -11.46 2.16
N LEU A 594 64.56 -11.73 0.86
CA LEU A 594 64.56 -10.74 -0.21
C LEU A 594 63.64 -11.16 -1.36
N PHE A 595 63.05 -10.19 -2.04
CA PHE A 595 62.65 -10.30 -3.45
C PHE A 595 63.88 -10.01 -4.29
N HIS A 596 64.27 -10.87 -5.24
CA HIS A 596 65.41 -10.68 -6.10
C HIS A 596 65.33 -11.47 -7.41
N SER A 597 66.22 -11.22 -8.34
CA SER A 597 66.34 -11.98 -9.58
C SER A 597 66.66 -13.47 -9.34
N ILE A 598 66.48 -14.32 -10.34
CA ILE A 598 67.15 -15.61 -10.38
C ILE A 598 68.66 -15.45 -10.22
N PRO A 599 69.41 -16.45 -9.72
CA PRO A 599 70.85 -16.38 -9.63
C PRO A 599 71.53 -16.45 -11.00
N TYR A 600 72.57 -15.66 -11.18
CA TYR A 600 73.43 -15.60 -12.37
C TYR A 600 74.86 -15.98 -11.97
N TYR A 601 75.69 -16.42 -12.91
CA TYR A 601 77.10 -16.59 -12.67
C TYR A 601 77.71 -15.27 -12.23
N GLN A 602 78.67 -15.35 -11.33
CA GLN A 602 79.22 -14.19 -10.62
C GLN A 602 79.56 -13.00 -11.56
N GLY A 603 78.91 -11.87 -11.33
CA GLY A 603 79.15 -10.64 -12.08
C GLY A 603 78.61 -10.65 -13.54
N THR A 604 77.82 -11.63 -13.95
CA THR A 604 77.27 -11.74 -15.31
C THR A 604 75.75 -11.70 -15.31
N PHE A 605 75.15 -11.64 -16.51
CA PHE A 605 73.73 -11.83 -16.73
C PHE A 605 73.42 -13.21 -17.36
N ASN A 606 74.35 -14.16 -17.30
CA ASN A 606 74.15 -15.54 -17.72
C ASN A 606 73.47 -16.31 -16.58
N PRO A 607 72.25 -16.85 -16.77
CA PRO A 607 71.52 -17.54 -15.69
C PRO A 607 72.30 -18.77 -15.18
N MET A 608 72.46 -18.88 -13.87
CA MET A 608 73.00 -20.05 -13.19
C MET A 608 71.90 -21.05 -12.86
N ASP A 609 70.72 -20.54 -12.48
CA ASP A 609 69.51 -21.34 -12.20
C ASP A 609 68.28 -20.56 -12.66
N SER A 610 67.65 -20.99 -13.73
CA SER A 610 66.48 -20.34 -14.35
C SER A 610 65.15 -20.93 -13.91
N ARG A 611 65.11 -21.85 -12.93
CA ARG A 611 63.86 -22.47 -12.45
C ARG A 611 62.94 -21.46 -11.84
N MET A 612 61.69 -21.42 -12.31
CA MET A 612 60.65 -20.54 -11.89
C MET A 612 59.35 -21.33 -11.59
N GLY A 613 58.53 -20.82 -10.67
CA GLY A 613 57.26 -21.46 -10.27
C GLY A 613 57.46 -22.68 -9.37
N MET A 614 58.61 -22.81 -8.71
CA MET A 614 59.01 -23.95 -7.91
C MET A 614 59.57 -23.52 -6.55
N HIS A 615 59.59 -24.45 -5.61
CA HIS A 615 60.20 -24.29 -4.28
C HIS A 615 61.69 -24.64 -4.34
N VAL A 616 62.55 -23.69 -4.72
CA VAL A 616 63.97 -23.94 -5.02
C VAL A 616 64.95 -22.95 -4.39
N SER A 617 64.49 -21.92 -3.71
CA SER A 617 65.38 -20.93 -3.08
C SER A 617 65.75 -21.36 -1.66
N GLN A 618 66.67 -20.64 -1.06
CA GLN A 618 67.06 -20.75 0.37
C GLN A 618 66.16 -19.88 1.26
N GLY A 619 64.91 -19.65 0.84
CA GLY A 619 63.91 -18.89 1.59
C GLY A 619 63.48 -17.57 0.95
N CYS A 620 64.33 -16.97 0.10
CA CYS A 620 63.97 -15.76 -0.64
C CYS A 620 62.91 -16.00 -1.71
N VAL A 621 62.30 -14.94 -2.23
CA VAL A 621 61.38 -14.99 -3.35
C VAL A 621 62.09 -14.59 -4.64
N ARG A 622 62.32 -15.56 -5.53
CA ARG A 622 63.01 -15.37 -6.82
C ARG A 622 62.01 -14.95 -7.91
N LEU A 623 62.45 -14.03 -8.74
CA LEU A 623 61.69 -13.46 -9.86
C LEU A 623 62.58 -13.44 -11.13
N PRO A 624 62.01 -13.34 -12.33
CA PRO A 624 62.76 -12.89 -13.51
C PRO A 624 63.38 -11.50 -13.22
N ILE A 625 64.52 -11.22 -13.83
CA ILE A 625 65.29 -9.99 -13.51
C ILE A 625 64.50 -8.69 -13.76
N ASP A 626 63.73 -8.65 -14.82
CA ASP A 626 62.84 -7.55 -15.19
C ASP A 626 61.78 -7.27 -14.10
N ARG A 627 61.23 -8.33 -13.50
CA ARG A 627 60.22 -8.26 -12.45
C ARG A 627 60.81 -7.89 -11.09
N ALA A 628 62.01 -8.42 -10.78
CA ALA A 628 62.75 -7.99 -9.59
C ALA A 628 63.11 -6.50 -9.69
N LYS A 629 63.57 -6.06 -10.86
CA LYS A 629 63.84 -4.66 -11.16
C LYS A 629 62.57 -3.80 -11.02
N TRP A 630 61.44 -4.29 -11.54
CA TRP A 630 60.19 -3.55 -11.45
C TRP A 630 59.76 -3.31 -10.00
N ILE A 631 59.86 -4.30 -9.07
CA ILE A 631 59.62 -4.11 -7.64
C ILE A 631 60.60 -3.11 -7.07
N TRP A 632 61.90 -3.24 -7.40
CA TRP A 632 62.94 -2.36 -6.94
C TRP A 632 62.72 -0.92 -7.37
N ASP A 633 62.24 -0.67 -8.58
CA ASP A 633 61.96 0.69 -9.09
C ASP A 633 60.71 1.30 -8.49
N ASN A 634 59.61 0.53 -8.33
CA ASN A 634 58.27 1.05 -8.14
C ASN A 634 57.71 0.93 -6.71
N VAL A 635 58.14 -0.09 -5.96
CA VAL A 635 57.58 -0.33 -4.61
C VAL A 635 58.41 0.39 -3.56
N PRO A 636 57.87 1.36 -2.80
CA PRO A 636 58.61 2.14 -1.81
C PRO A 636 58.96 1.33 -0.55
N LEU A 637 59.94 1.83 0.22
CA LEU A 637 60.18 1.38 1.60
C LEU A 637 58.92 1.53 2.44
N ALA A 638 58.80 0.81 3.54
CA ALA A 638 57.65 0.71 4.40
C ALA A 638 56.37 0.09 3.77
N THR A 639 56.44 -0.43 2.55
CA THR A 639 55.35 -1.20 1.93
C THR A 639 55.10 -2.51 2.69
N LYS A 640 53.84 -2.82 3.01
CA LYS A 640 53.43 -4.07 3.63
C LYS A 640 53.68 -5.24 2.65
N VAL A 641 54.23 -6.33 3.17
CA VAL A 641 54.42 -7.61 2.49
C VAL A 641 53.68 -8.68 3.30
N VAL A 642 52.85 -9.48 2.63
CA VAL A 642 52.12 -10.60 3.26
C VAL A 642 52.50 -11.88 2.52
N ILE A 643 53.02 -12.87 3.26
CA ILE A 643 53.40 -14.20 2.73
C ILE A 643 52.53 -15.25 3.43
N TYR A 644 51.85 -16.11 2.64
CA TYR A 644 50.92 -17.09 3.19
C TYR A 644 50.99 -18.43 2.44
#